data_1dcc86294d8df5c921b56287dab51411
#
_entry.id   1dcc86294d8df5c921b56287dab51411
#
_cell.length_a   1.000
_cell.length_b   1.000
_cell.length_c   1.000
_cell.angle_alpha   90.00
_cell.angle_beta   90.00
_cell.angle_gamma   90.00
#
_symmetry.space_group_name_H-M   'P 1'
#
loop_
_entity.id
_entity.type
_entity.pdbx_description
1 polymer ?
#
loop_
_entity_poly.entity_id
_entity_poly.type
_entity_poly.pdbx_seq_one_letter_code
_entity_poly.pdbx_strand_id
1 'polypeptide(L)'
;MNDNKVMNRAADNIRILAAAMVEKAKSGHPGGAMGGADFINTLYSEFLVYDPENPAWEGRDRFFLDPGHMAPMLYSQLCLIGKYTLEDLKQLRQWGSVTPGHPEREIARGIENTSGPLGQGHTFAVGAAIAAKFLKARLGNVMNQTIYAYISDGGVQEEISQGAGRIAGNLGLDNLIMFYDANDIQLSTKTEVVTTEDTAKKYEAWGWYVQKINGNDVDQIREAIKNAQKETERPSLIIGHCVMGKGARKADGSSYECNCATHGAPLGGDNFVQTMKNLGADPENPFQIFPEVQDLYARRAKELKQIVAERYAQKAEWAKGHPEQAKQLEEWFCGKAPVIDWLKVEQKAGAATRGASATVLSVLAEQVPNMICASADLSNSDKTDGFLKKTHDIVRGDFSGAFFQAGVAELTMACCCIGMALHGGVIPACGTFFVFSDYMKPAVRMAALMELPVKFIWTHDAFRVGEDGPTHEPVEREAQIRLMEKLKNHHGKNSMLVVRPADAEETTVCWRMAMENMETPTALIFSRQNIDMLPAGNDYSQATKGAYVVAGSDEDFDVILLASGSEVSTLEAGTELLRKDGIKVRVVSVPSEGLFRSQPKEYQESVLPAGKKKFGLTAGLPVTLEGLVGADGCVWGLQSFGFSAPYKVLDEKLGYTGQNVYEQVKKLLA
;
A
#
# COMPACT_ATOMS: atom_id res chain seq x y z
N MET A 1 -18.73 31.02 -8.95
CA MET A 1 -19.34 29.78 -9.44
C MET A 1 -19.64 29.93 -10.90
N ASN A 2 -19.43 28.86 -11.66
CA ASN A 2 -19.65 28.85 -13.08
C ASN A 2 -21.14 28.70 -13.44
N ASP A 3 -21.53 29.13 -14.63
CA ASP A 3 -22.87 28.94 -15.16
C ASP A 3 -23.20 27.45 -15.35
N ASN A 4 -24.39 27.00 -14.92
CA ASN A 4 -24.80 25.61 -14.99
C ASN A 4 -24.83 25.04 -16.41
N LYS A 5 -25.09 25.87 -17.42
CA LYS A 5 -25.07 25.43 -18.82
C LYS A 5 -23.67 25.01 -19.25
N VAL A 6 -22.65 25.78 -18.86
CA VAL A 6 -21.24 25.44 -19.12
C VAL A 6 -20.82 24.23 -18.32
N MET A 7 -21.26 24.11 -17.06
CA MET A 7 -20.98 22.96 -16.22
C MET A 7 -21.52 21.65 -16.77
N ASN A 8 -22.80 21.67 -17.19
CA ASN A 8 -23.43 20.51 -17.84
C ASN A 8 -22.72 20.17 -19.15
N ARG A 9 -22.31 21.17 -19.94
CA ARG A 9 -21.58 20.97 -21.19
C ARG A 9 -20.20 20.32 -20.93
N ALA A 10 -19.52 20.71 -19.87
CA ALA A 10 -18.25 20.13 -19.47
C ALA A 10 -18.42 18.65 -19.01
N ALA A 11 -19.48 18.37 -18.27
CA ALA A 11 -19.81 16.99 -17.90
C ALA A 11 -20.14 16.13 -19.13
N ASP A 12 -20.89 16.69 -20.13
CA ASP A 12 -21.14 16.01 -21.38
C ASP A 12 -19.84 15.77 -22.18
N ASN A 13 -18.90 16.71 -22.14
CA ASN A 13 -17.60 16.52 -22.79
C ASN A 13 -16.82 15.33 -22.16
N ILE A 14 -16.86 15.17 -20.83
CA ILE A 14 -16.29 14.01 -20.14
C ILE A 14 -16.99 12.72 -20.61
N ARG A 15 -18.32 12.69 -20.68
CA ARG A 15 -19.11 11.54 -21.16
C ARG A 15 -18.74 11.14 -22.58
N ILE A 16 -18.61 12.12 -23.46
CA ILE A 16 -18.23 11.93 -24.86
C ILE A 16 -16.84 11.30 -24.95
N LEU A 17 -15.84 11.88 -24.29
CA LEU A 17 -14.47 11.40 -24.32
C LEU A 17 -14.37 9.99 -23.70
N ALA A 18 -15.05 9.75 -22.57
CA ALA A 18 -15.05 8.44 -21.90
C ALA A 18 -15.66 7.35 -22.80
N ALA A 19 -16.82 7.61 -23.40
CA ALA A 19 -17.45 6.67 -24.33
C ALA A 19 -16.60 6.45 -25.59
N ALA A 20 -16.00 7.52 -26.16
CA ALA A 20 -15.13 7.45 -27.33
C ALA A 20 -13.86 6.64 -27.08
N MET A 21 -13.21 6.80 -25.91
CA MET A 21 -12.04 5.99 -25.52
C MET A 21 -12.38 4.51 -25.50
N VAL A 22 -13.48 4.14 -24.85
CA VAL A 22 -13.93 2.74 -24.71
C VAL A 22 -14.34 2.16 -26.07
N GLU A 23 -15.07 2.93 -26.88
CA GLU A 23 -15.47 2.51 -28.22
C GLU A 23 -14.26 2.26 -29.13
N LYS A 24 -13.27 3.18 -29.11
CA LYS A 24 -12.03 3.02 -29.88
C LYS A 24 -11.20 1.84 -29.43
N ALA A 25 -11.05 1.63 -28.13
CA ALA A 25 -10.31 0.52 -27.54
C ALA A 25 -11.03 -0.84 -27.71
N LYS A 26 -12.31 -0.84 -28.05
CA LYS A 26 -13.21 -2.02 -28.04
C LYS A 26 -13.20 -2.75 -26.70
N SER A 27 -12.86 -2.07 -25.62
CA SER A 27 -12.72 -2.61 -24.28
C SER A 27 -12.75 -1.48 -23.24
N GLY A 28 -13.46 -1.68 -22.14
CA GLY A 28 -13.53 -0.71 -21.04
C GLY A 28 -14.92 -0.56 -20.44
N HIS A 29 -15.08 0.43 -19.56
CA HIS A 29 -16.28 0.64 -18.76
C HIS A 29 -16.80 2.08 -18.97
N PRO A 30 -17.74 2.30 -19.89
CA PRO A 30 -18.24 3.66 -20.16
C PRO A 30 -19.31 4.11 -19.17
N GLY A 31 -20.14 3.21 -18.64
CA GLY A 31 -21.36 3.56 -17.93
C GLY A 31 -21.16 4.36 -16.66
N GLY A 32 -20.33 3.85 -15.73
CA GLY A 32 -19.97 4.58 -14.51
C GLY A 32 -19.24 5.89 -14.83
N ALA A 33 -18.31 5.85 -15.80
CA ALA A 33 -17.59 7.04 -16.24
C ALA A 33 -18.51 8.16 -16.76
N MET A 34 -19.59 7.79 -17.44
CA MET A 34 -20.61 8.73 -17.89
C MET A 34 -21.49 9.23 -16.73
N GLY A 35 -21.82 8.35 -15.77
CA GLY A 35 -22.62 8.67 -14.58
C GLY A 35 -21.95 9.67 -13.65
N GLY A 36 -20.66 9.48 -13.37
CA GLY A 36 -19.88 10.32 -12.44
C GLY A 36 -19.36 11.65 -13.00
N ALA A 37 -19.60 11.93 -14.27
CA ALA A 37 -19.04 13.09 -14.97
C ALA A 37 -19.42 14.44 -14.32
N ASP A 38 -20.62 14.59 -13.79
CA ASP A 38 -21.07 15.84 -13.15
C ASP A 38 -20.27 16.12 -11.86
N PHE A 39 -20.05 15.08 -11.03
CA PHE A 39 -19.30 15.24 -9.80
C PHE A 39 -17.83 15.59 -10.07
N ILE A 40 -17.14 14.79 -10.92
CA ILE A 40 -15.71 15.00 -11.16
C ILE A 40 -15.46 16.38 -11.80
N ASN A 41 -16.31 16.79 -12.75
CA ASN A 41 -16.24 18.13 -13.34
C ASN A 41 -16.42 19.22 -12.27
N THR A 42 -17.43 19.11 -11.41
CA THR A 42 -17.69 20.10 -10.37
C THR A 42 -16.54 20.19 -9.37
N LEU A 43 -16.01 19.03 -8.94
CA LEU A 43 -14.88 18.97 -8.04
C LEU A 43 -13.66 19.71 -8.60
N TYR A 44 -13.24 19.38 -9.82
CA TYR A 44 -12.01 19.94 -10.41
C TYR A 44 -12.18 21.40 -10.84
N SER A 45 -13.34 21.78 -11.35
CA SER A 45 -13.57 23.13 -11.88
C SER A 45 -13.84 24.17 -10.79
N GLU A 46 -14.24 23.77 -9.56
CA GLU A 46 -14.64 24.72 -8.53
C GLU A 46 -14.04 24.50 -7.14
N PHE A 47 -13.65 23.29 -6.76
CA PHE A 47 -13.29 22.98 -5.37
C PHE A 47 -11.86 22.49 -5.18
N LEU A 48 -11.43 21.47 -5.90
CA LEU A 48 -10.12 20.85 -5.70
C LEU A 48 -8.99 21.87 -5.92
N VAL A 49 -8.12 22.02 -4.90
CA VAL A 49 -6.97 22.93 -4.96
C VAL A 49 -5.71 22.13 -5.23
N TYR A 50 -5.12 22.37 -6.38
CA TYR A 50 -3.85 21.80 -6.81
C TYR A 50 -3.02 22.84 -7.55
N ASP A 51 -1.72 22.63 -7.67
CA ASP A 51 -0.85 23.49 -8.47
C ASP A 51 -0.84 22.98 -9.92
N PRO A 52 -1.36 23.75 -10.89
CA PRO A 52 -1.35 23.35 -12.30
C PRO A 52 0.06 23.16 -12.87
N GLU A 53 1.07 23.83 -12.32
CA GLU A 53 2.47 23.79 -12.77
C GLU A 53 3.32 22.79 -11.99
N ASN A 54 2.96 22.51 -10.72
CA ASN A 54 3.65 21.56 -9.85
C ASN A 54 2.67 20.53 -9.27
N PRO A 55 2.33 19.46 -9.99
CA PRO A 55 1.40 18.43 -9.51
C PRO A 55 1.87 17.71 -8.22
N ALA A 56 3.17 17.76 -7.92
CA ALA A 56 3.75 17.17 -6.71
C ALA A 56 3.74 18.10 -5.50
N TRP A 57 3.20 19.33 -5.63
CA TRP A 57 3.13 20.26 -4.51
C TRP A 57 2.52 19.61 -3.26
N GLU A 58 3.24 19.66 -2.15
CA GLU A 58 2.86 19.01 -0.89
C GLU A 58 1.56 19.55 -0.31
N GLY A 59 1.25 20.83 -0.52
CA GLY A 59 0.05 21.51 0.00
C GLY A 59 -1.24 21.30 -0.82
N ARG A 60 -1.21 20.47 -1.87
CA ARG A 60 -2.40 20.20 -2.69
C ARG A 60 -3.45 19.39 -1.96
N ASP A 61 -4.73 19.57 -2.32
CA ASP A 61 -5.77 18.62 -2.01
C ASP A 61 -5.52 17.30 -2.77
N ARG A 62 -6.05 16.18 -2.28
CA ARG A 62 -5.86 14.87 -2.89
C ARG A 62 -7.19 14.31 -3.39
N PHE A 63 -7.16 13.67 -4.54
CA PHE A 63 -8.33 12.93 -5.06
C PHE A 63 -7.97 11.47 -5.29
N PHE A 64 -8.68 10.57 -4.60
CA PHE A 64 -8.50 9.13 -4.69
C PHE A 64 -9.69 8.51 -5.44
N LEU A 65 -9.40 7.77 -6.51
CA LEU A 65 -10.40 7.00 -7.25
C LEU A 65 -10.37 5.55 -6.77
N ASP A 66 -11.46 5.06 -6.18
CA ASP A 66 -11.63 3.66 -5.80
C ASP A 66 -12.02 2.77 -7.00
N PRO A 67 -13.10 3.07 -7.75
CA PRO A 67 -13.51 2.23 -8.87
C PRO A 67 -12.59 2.45 -10.08
N GLY A 68 -11.44 1.77 -10.10
CA GLY A 68 -10.43 1.92 -11.15
C GLY A 68 -10.94 1.69 -12.57
N HIS A 69 -12.01 0.90 -12.74
CA HIS A 69 -12.68 0.71 -14.03
C HIS A 69 -13.28 2.01 -14.56
N MET A 70 -13.51 3.02 -13.71
CA MET A 70 -13.94 4.37 -14.15
C MET A 70 -12.77 5.25 -14.63
N ALA A 71 -11.60 4.66 -14.91
CA ALA A 71 -10.45 5.34 -15.51
C ALA A 71 -10.82 6.30 -16.67
N PRO A 72 -11.74 5.96 -17.61
CA PRO A 72 -12.13 6.89 -18.68
C PRO A 72 -12.69 8.22 -18.19
N MET A 73 -13.39 8.26 -17.04
CA MET A 73 -13.84 9.50 -16.40
C MET A 73 -12.64 10.34 -15.94
N LEU A 74 -11.71 9.72 -15.20
CA LEU A 74 -10.55 10.41 -14.66
C LEU A 74 -9.63 10.92 -15.78
N TYR A 75 -9.32 10.10 -16.78
CA TYR A 75 -8.49 10.52 -17.90
C TYR A 75 -9.13 11.66 -18.72
N SER A 76 -10.44 11.60 -18.94
CA SER A 76 -11.17 12.71 -19.59
C SER A 76 -11.04 13.99 -18.78
N GLN A 77 -11.26 13.94 -17.47
CA GLN A 77 -11.13 15.09 -16.58
C GLN A 77 -9.70 15.65 -16.59
N LEU A 78 -8.69 14.77 -16.50
CA LEU A 78 -7.28 15.17 -16.52
C LEU A 78 -6.86 15.72 -17.90
N CYS A 79 -7.51 15.29 -18.98
CA CYS A 79 -7.34 15.89 -20.31
C CYS A 79 -7.89 17.32 -20.35
N LEU A 80 -9.07 17.57 -19.76
CA LEU A 80 -9.66 18.92 -19.71
C LEU A 80 -8.77 19.92 -18.94
N ILE A 81 -8.01 19.47 -17.95
CA ILE A 81 -7.05 20.31 -17.23
C ILE A 81 -5.64 20.31 -17.85
N GLY A 82 -5.45 19.67 -19.00
CA GLY A 82 -4.19 19.68 -19.77
C GLY A 82 -3.11 18.72 -19.28
N LYS A 83 -3.45 17.70 -18.45
CA LYS A 83 -2.49 16.67 -18.00
C LYS A 83 -2.37 15.48 -18.96
N TYR A 84 -3.37 15.30 -19.80
CA TYR A 84 -3.39 14.35 -20.92
C TYR A 84 -3.76 15.09 -22.21
N THR A 85 -3.30 14.56 -23.33
CA THR A 85 -3.71 15.00 -24.66
C THR A 85 -4.86 14.15 -25.19
N LEU A 86 -5.58 14.62 -26.21
CA LEU A 86 -6.59 13.81 -26.88
C LEU A 86 -5.97 12.57 -27.56
N GLU A 87 -4.70 12.64 -27.98
CA GLU A 87 -3.98 11.49 -28.54
C GLU A 87 -3.68 10.43 -27.47
N ASP A 88 -3.35 10.85 -26.23
CA ASP A 88 -3.21 9.92 -25.11
C ASP A 88 -4.52 9.17 -24.84
N LEU A 89 -5.66 9.86 -24.89
CA LEU A 89 -6.97 9.25 -24.68
C LEU A 89 -7.29 8.21 -25.75
N LYS A 90 -6.86 8.42 -26.99
CA LYS A 90 -7.04 7.48 -28.10
C LYS A 90 -6.26 6.18 -27.92
N GLN A 91 -5.31 6.15 -27.00
CA GLN A 91 -4.44 5.00 -26.70
C GLN A 91 -4.89 4.22 -25.46
N LEU A 92 -6.15 4.37 -25.01
CA LEU A 92 -6.67 3.60 -23.87
C LEU A 92 -6.38 2.11 -24.04
N ARG A 93 -5.78 1.48 -23.03
CA ARG A 93 -5.44 0.04 -22.97
C ARG A 93 -4.49 -0.46 -24.06
N GLN A 94 -3.73 0.43 -24.70
CA GLN A 94 -2.71 0.02 -25.66
C GLN A 94 -1.36 -0.21 -24.96
N TRP A 95 -0.53 -1.10 -25.52
CA TRP A 95 0.79 -1.37 -24.98
C TRP A 95 1.65 -0.09 -24.93
N GLY A 96 2.22 0.18 -23.75
CA GLY A 96 3.07 1.34 -23.52
C GLY A 96 2.34 2.69 -23.46
N SER A 97 0.99 2.69 -23.48
CA SER A 97 0.24 3.92 -23.35
C SER A 97 0.23 4.44 -21.91
N VAL A 98 0.06 5.76 -21.77
CA VAL A 98 -0.12 6.43 -20.47
C VAL A 98 -1.56 6.38 -19.95
N THR A 99 -2.45 5.66 -20.63
CA THR A 99 -3.85 5.46 -20.27
C THR A 99 -4.15 3.96 -20.10
N PRO A 100 -3.56 3.29 -19.09
CA PRO A 100 -3.86 1.89 -18.79
C PRO A 100 -5.35 1.69 -18.45
N GLY A 101 -5.80 0.44 -18.45
CA GLY A 101 -7.21 0.11 -18.27
C GLY A 101 -7.79 0.47 -16.90
N HIS A 102 -6.93 0.59 -15.89
CA HIS A 102 -7.20 1.13 -14.56
C HIS A 102 -6.07 2.12 -14.24
N PRO A 103 -6.33 3.21 -13.51
CA PRO A 103 -5.29 4.20 -13.26
C PRO A 103 -4.11 3.62 -12.49
N GLU A 104 -2.91 3.95 -12.90
CA GLU A 104 -1.69 3.72 -12.16
C GLU A 104 -1.20 5.03 -11.57
N ARG A 105 -0.62 4.98 -10.36
CA ARG A 105 -0.13 6.17 -9.66
C ARG A 105 0.87 6.92 -10.54
N GLU A 106 0.54 8.16 -10.88
CA GLU A 106 1.38 9.05 -11.67
C GLU A 106 1.16 10.51 -11.26
N ILE A 107 1.90 10.96 -10.26
CA ILE A 107 1.71 12.29 -9.67
C ILE A 107 1.90 13.40 -10.70
N ALA A 108 2.84 13.26 -11.63
CA ALA A 108 3.08 14.24 -12.70
C ALA A 108 1.83 14.51 -13.55
N ARG A 109 0.93 13.52 -13.68
CA ARG A 109 -0.34 13.64 -14.40
C ARG A 109 -1.55 13.82 -13.49
N GLY A 110 -1.34 13.89 -12.16
CA GLY A 110 -2.42 14.12 -11.18
C GLY A 110 -3.16 12.86 -10.73
N ILE A 111 -2.56 11.67 -10.87
CA ILE A 111 -3.11 10.41 -10.37
C ILE A 111 -2.44 10.05 -9.05
N GLU A 112 -3.20 10.14 -7.95
CA GLU A 112 -2.69 9.93 -6.59
C GLU A 112 -2.49 8.45 -6.25
N ASN A 113 -3.31 7.55 -6.79
CA ASN A 113 -3.25 6.13 -6.45
C ASN A 113 -3.45 5.21 -7.65
N THR A 114 -2.77 4.07 -7.66
CA THR A 114 -3.15 2.93 -8.48
C THR A 114 -4.46 2.38 -7.95
N SER A 115 -5.41 2.11 -8.84
CA SER A 115 -6.74 1.64 -8.53
C SER A 115 -7.04 0.36 -9.30
N GLY A 116 -7.99 -0.43 -8.82
CA GLY A 116 -8.36 -1.72 -9.44
C GLY A 116 -9.05 -2.64 -8.45
N PRO A 117 -8.37 -3.10 -7.37
CA PRO A 117 -9.05 -3.76 -6.27
C PRO A 117 -10.01 -2.80 -5.57
N LEU A 118 -11.32 -3.05 -5.72
CA LEU A 118 -12.36 -2.22 -5.11
C LEU A 118 -12.21 -2.21 -3.58
N GLY A 119 -12.62 -1.13 -2.95
CA GLY A 119 -12.50 -0.94 -1.50
C GLY A 119 -11.14 -0.38 -1.06
N GLN A 120 -10.06 -0.61 -1.80
CA GLN A 120 -8.73 -0.15 -1.39
C GLN A 120 -8.51 1.34 -1.64
N GLY A 121 -8.98 1.88 -2.77
CA GLY A 121 -8.73 3.27 -3.15
C GLY A 121 -9.24 4.30 -2.14
N HIS A 122 -10.48 4.15 -1.67
CA HIS A 122 -11.01 5.04 -0.63
C HIS A 122 -10.43 4.75 0.76
N THR A 123 -9.96 3.52 1.03
CA THR A 123 -9.21 3.22 2.25
C THR A 123 -7.83 3.90 2.24
N PHE A 124 -7.19 4.02 1.08
CA PHE A 124 -6.00 4.88 0.94
C PHE A 124 -6.32 6.33 1.27
N ALA A 125 -7.49 6.85 0.86
CA ALA A 125 -7.91 8.20 1.22
C ALA A 125 -8.07 8.38 2.75
N VAL A 126 -8.59 7.37 3.47
CA VAL A 126 -8.62 7.38 4.94
C VAL A 126 -7.21 7.51 5.52
N GLY A 127 -6.26 6.72 5.05
CA GLY A 127 -4.86 6.81 5.46
C GLY A 127 -4.22 8.16 5.15
N ALA A 128 -4.48 8.71 3.96
CA ALA A 128 -4.01 10.04 3.59
C ALA A 128 -4.60 11.15 4.48
N ALA A 129 -5.87 11.03 4.87
CA ALA A 129 -6.53 11.97 5.79
C ALA A 129 -5.91 11.91 7.20
N ILE A 130 -5.55 10.72 7.69
CA ILE A 130 -4.81 10.54 8.96
C ILE A 130 -3.45 11.24 8.85
N ALA A 131 -2.69 10.98 7.77
CA ALA A 131 -1.38 11.61 7.56
C ALA A 131 -1.45 13.14 7.49
N ALA A 132 -2.44 13.69 6.79
CA ALA A 132 -2.65 15.14 6.71
C ALA A 132 -2.91 15.75 8.09
N LYS A 133 -3.77 15.13 8.92
CA LYS A 133 -4.04 15.60 10.29
C LYS A 133 -2.82 15.44 11.21
N PHE A 134 -2.09 14.34 11.09
CA PHE A 134 -0.84 14.10 11.82
C PHE A 134 0.21 15.16 11.50
N LEU A 135 0.41 15.50 10.23
CA LEU A 135 1.33 16.54 9.80
C LEU A 135 0.85 17.93 10.21
N LYS A 136 -0.46 18.20 10.13
CA LYS A 136 -1.05 19.46 10.60
C LYS A 136 -0.83 19.67 12.10
N ALA A 137 -0.92 18.63 12.92
CA ALA A 137 -0.66 18.69 14.37
C ALA A 137 0.80 19.10 14.67
N ARG A 138 1.75 18.80 13.79
CA ARG A 138 3.19 19.10 13.93
C ARG A 138 3.62 20.40 13.26
N LEU A 139 3.06 20.68 12.10
CA LEU A 139 3.52 21.76 11.21
C LEU A 139 2.50 22.91 11.11
N GLY A 140 1.31 22.74 11.72
CA GLY A 140 0.27 23.78 11.69
C GLY A 140 -0.46 23.85 10.34
N ASN A 141 -1.10 24.99 10.09
CA ASN A 141 -2.02 25.18 8.97
C ASN A 141 -1.38 25.17 7.58
N VAL A 142 -0.07 25.12 7.45
CA VAL A 142 0.60 24.90 6.15
C VAL A 142 0.28 23.52 5.57
N MET A 143 -0.17 22.59 6.44
CA MET A 143 -0.61 21.25 6.09
C MET A 143 -2.13 21.10 6.26
N ASN A 144 -2.91 21.99 5.63
CA ASN A 144 -4.37 22.00 5.71
C ASN A 144 -4.99 21.59 4.37
N GLN A 145 -4.90 20.30 4.04
CA GLN A 145 -5.46 19.74 2.82
C GLN A 145 -6.80 19.05 3.06
N THR A 146 -7.65 19.08 2.05
CA THR A 146 -8.84 18.22 1.95
C THR A 146 -8.51 16.98 1.14
N ILE A 147 -8.95 15.83 1.63
CA ILE A 147 -8.83 14.54 0.95
C ILE A 147 -10.19 14.17 0.40
N TYR A 148 -10.26 13.98 -0.92
CA TYR A 148 -11.47 13.57 -1.62
C TYR A 148 -11.34 12.12 -2.07
N ALA A 149 -12.42 11.35 -1.98
CA ALA A 149 -12.50 10.00 -2.51
C ALA A 149 -13.78 9.81 -3.31
N TYR A 150 -13.69 8.96 -4.32
CA TYR A 150 -14.84 8.52 -5.13
C TYR A 150 -14.99 7.02 -4.96
N ILE A 151 -16.17 6.56 -4.55
CA ILE A 151 -16.50 5.16 -4.32
C ILE A 151 -17.77 4.78 -5.09
N SER A 152 -17.90 3.52 -5.50
CA SER A 152 -19.05 2.98 -6.23
C SER A 152 -19.81 1.94 -5.41
N ASP A 153 -20.93 1.44 -5.95
CA ASP A 153 -21.72 0.37 -5.33
C ASP A 153 -20.89 -0.86 -4.97
N GLY A 154 -20.03 -1.31 -5.86
CA GLY A 154 -19.12 -2.44 -5.59
C GLY A 154 -18.10 -2.10 -4.50
N GLY A 155 -17.57 -0.88 -4.50
CA GLY A 155 -16.63 -0.43 -3.48
C GLY A 155 -17.24 -0.40 -2.08
N VAL A 156 -18.48 0.02 -1.93
CA VAL A 156 -19.20 0.03 -0.64
C VAL A 156 -19.46 -1.39 -0.11
N GLN A 157 -19.59 -2.38 -0.99
CA GLN A 157 -19.85 -3.78 -0.61
C GLN A 157 -18.61 -4.49 -0.07
N GLU A 158 -17.40 -4.06 -0.44
CA GLU A 158 -16.17 -4.68 0.01
C GLU A 158 -16.04 -4.64 1.55
N GLU A 159 -15.60 -5.76 2.17
CA GLU A 159 -15.43 -5.86 3.63
C GLU A 159 -14.47 -4.80 4.18
N ILE A 160 -13.42 -4.46 3.43
CA ILE A 160 -12.46 -3.42 3.82
C ILE A 160 -13.15 -2.06 4.01
N SER A 161 -14.22 -1.79 3.27
CA SER A 161 -14.98 -0.54 3.36
C SER A 161 -15.67 -0.35 4.71
N GLN A 162 -16.03 -1.47 5.37
CA GLN A 162 -16.55 -1.45 6.74
C GLN A 162 -15.47 -0.98 7.72
N GLY A 163 -14.26 -1.50 7.61
CA GLY A 163 -13.10 -1.07 8.41
C GLY A 163 -12.76 0.39 8.17
N ALA A 164 -12.69 0.81 6.91
CA ALA A 164 -12.39 2.18 6.51
C ALA A 164 -13.42 3.18 7.07
N GLY A 165 -14.71 2.90 6.89
CA GLY A 165 -15.81 3.74 7.37
C GLY A 165 -15.81 3.89 8.90
N ARG A 166 -15.64 2.77 9.61
CA ARG A 166 -15.55 2.73 11.08
C ARG A 166 -14.36 3.55 11.59
N ILE A 167 -13.16 3.37 11.03
CA ILE A 167 -11.93 4.07 11.45
C ILE A 167 -12.06 5.57 11.20
N ALA A 168 -12.50 5.98 10.01
CA ALA A 168 -12.64 7.40 9.69
C ALA A 168 -13.64 8.11 10.59
N GLY A 169 -14.79 7.48 10.86
CA GLY A 169 -15.80 8.00 11.77
C GLY A 169 -15.32 8.08 13.23
N ASN A 170 -14.64 7.01 13.71
CA ASN A 170 -14.07 6.97 15.06
C ASN A 170 -13.03 8.08 15.28
N LEU A 171 -12.14 8.29 14.32
CA LEU A 171 -11.11 9.33 14.41
C LEU A 171 -11.65 10.75 14.13
N GLY A 172 -12.87 10.89 13.60
CA GLY A 172 -13.44 12.18 13.25
C GLY A 172 -12.61 12.89 12.18
N LEU A 173 -12.37 12.23 11.03
CA LEU A 173 -11.54 12.77 9.94
C LEU A 173 -12.33 13.84 9.14
N ASP A 174 -12.50 15.03 9.69
CA ASP A 174 -13.21 16.16 9.09
C ASP A 174 -12.61 16.65 7.77
N ASN A 175 -11.37 16.30 7.50
CA ASN A 175 -10.66 16.58 6.25
C ASN A 175 -10.90 15.53 5.15
N LEU A 176 -11.77 14.53 5.38
CA LEU A 176 -12.14 13.51 4.39
C LEU A 176 -13.55 13.74 3.87
N ILE A 177 -13.69 13.95 2.56
CA ILE A 177 -14.96 14.06 1.86
C ILE A 177 -15.04 12.94 0.82
N MET A 178 -15.99 12.03 0.99
CA MET A 178 -16.20 10.89 0.11
C MET A 178 -17.50 11.04 -0.67
N PHE A 179 -17.42 10.87 -1.99
CA PHE A 179 -18.59 10.79 -2.86
C PHE A 179 -18.87 9.31 -3.19
N TYR A 180 -20.06 8.88 -2.87
CA TYR A 180 -20.56 7.56 -3.23
C TYR A 180 -21.50 7.69 -4.43
N ASP A 181 -21.07 7.16 -5.57
CA ASP A 181 -21.87 7.00 -6.79
C ASP A 181 -22.84 5.83 -6.61
N ALA A 182 -24.01 6.13 -6.09
CA ALA A 182 -25.10 5.19 -5.89
C ALA A 182 -25.95 5.14 -7.18
N ASN A 183 -25.54 4.33 -8.13
CA ASN A 183 -26.23 4.20 -9.41
C ASN A 183 -27.04 2.90 -9.55
N ASP A 184 -27.00 2.04 -8.54
CA ASP A 184 -27.74 0.78 -8.42
C ASP A 184 -27.46 -0.28 -9.51
N ILE A 185 -26.44 -0.08 -10.35
CA ILE A 185 -26.12 -0.96 -11.48
C ILE A 185 -24.69 -1.51 -11.32
N GLN A 186 -24.58 -2.82 -11.22
CA GLN A 186 -23.33 -3.55 -11.20
C GLN A 186 -23.04 -4.20 -12.56
N LEU A 187 -21.88 -4.88 -12.66
CA LEU A 187 -21.45 -5.53 -13.90
C LEU A 187 -22.47 -6.60 -14.37
N SER A 188 -22.96 -7.40 -13.46
CA SER A 188 -23.84 -8.56 -13.79
C SER A 188 -25.26 -8.41 -13.28
N THR A 189 -25.56 -7.50 -12.35
CA THR A 189 -26.87 -7.38 -11.73
C THR A 189 -27.10 -5.99 -11.14
N LYS A 190 -28.29 -5.75 -10.60
CA LYS A 190 -28.59 -4.59 -9.78
C LYS A 190 -28.20 -4.80 -8.35
N THR A 191 -27.92 -3.72 -7.61
CA THR A 191 -27.54 -3.78 -6.19
C THR A 191 -28.61 -4.42 -5.30
N GLU A 192 -29.92 -4.22 -5.61
CA GLU A 192 -31.04 -4.79 -4.87
C GLU A 192 -31.06 -6.33 -4.80
N VAL A 193 -30.35 -6.99 -5.73
CA VAL A 193 -30.19 -8.46 -5.74
C VAL A 193 -29.12 -8.90 -4.73
N VAL A 194 -28.19 -8.02 -4.38
CA VAL A 194 -27.01 -8.33 -3.56
C VAL A 194 -27.19 -7.85 -2.12
N THR A 195 -27.75 -6.67 -1.93
CA THR A 195 -27.88 -6.05 -0.61
C THR A 195 -29.16 -5.25 -0.45
N THR A 196 -29.66 -5.20 0.80
CA THR A 196 -30.76 -4.35 1.23
C THR A 196 -30.32 -3.34 2.29
N GLU A 197 -28.99 -3.13 2.44
CA GLU A 197 -28.45 -2.21 3.42
C GLU A 197 -28.85 -0.76 3.17
N ASP A 198 -29.19 -0.03 4.21
CA ASP A 198 -29.24 1.44 4.20
C ASP A 198 -27.85 2.00 4.49
N THR A 199 -27.08 2.24 3.42
CA THR A 199 -25.71 2.75 3.52
C THR A 199 -25.64 4.07 4.28
N ALA A 200 -26.63 4.94 4.13
CA ALA A 200 -26.66 6.22 4.87
C ALA A 200 -26.69 5.98 6.38
N LYS A 201 -27.64 5.17 6.87
CA LYS A 201 -27.75 4.86 8.31
C LYS A 201 -26.50 4.13 8.84
N LYS A 202 -25.89 3.28 8.01
CA LYS A 202 -24.66 2.59 8.37
C LYS A 202 -23.52 3.57 8.63
N TYR A 203 -23.29 4.53 7.73
CA TYR A 203 -22.25 5.55 7.88
C TYR A 203 -22.60 6.55 9.01
N GLU A 204 -23.88 6.94 9.16
CA GLU A 204 -24.33 7.76 10.28
C GLU A 204 -24.02 7.08 11.63
N ALA A 205 -24.27 5.76 11.75
CA ALA A 205 -23.94 4.98 12.94
C ALA A 205 -22.42 4.92 13.23
N TRP A 206 -21.58 5.04 12.20
CA TRP A 206 -20.12 5.19 12.36
C TRP A 206 -19.68 6.62 12.69
N GLY A 207 -20.59 7.58 12.75
CA GLY A 207 -20.31 8.98 13.11
C GLY A 207 -19.93 9.86 11.92
N TRP A 208 -20.35 9.51 10.70
CA TRP A 208 -20.17 10.34 9.52
C TRP A 208 -21.27 11.39 9.39
N TYR A 209 -20.94 12.52 8.75
CA TYR A 209 -21.91 13.47 8.23
C TYR A 209 -22.38 13.01 6.84
N VAL A 210 -23.65 12.61 6.73
CA VAL A 210 -24.17 12.00 5.49
C VAL A 210 -25.16 12.94 4.81
N GLN A 211 -25.01 13.11 3.50
CA GLN A 211 -25.90 13.88 2.63
C GLN A 211 -26.37 13.00 1.47
N LYS A 212 -27.64 13.05 1.12
CA LYS A 212 -28.22 12.38 -0.06
C LYS A 212 -28.60 13.42 -1.09
N ILE A 213 -28.15 13.27 -2.33
CA ILE A 213 -28.36 14.24 -3.41
C ILE A 213 -28.67 13.53 -4.73
N ASN A 214 -29.20 14.28 -5.69
CA ASN A 214 -29.11 13.89 -7.08
C ASN A 214 -27.65 14.10 -7.55
N GLY A 215 -26.94 13.00 -7.79
CA GLY A 215 -25.52 13.01 -8.17
C GLY A 215 -25.23 13.55 -9.58
N ASN A 216 -26.29 13.89 -10.32
CA ASN A 216 -26.20 14.53 -11.63
C ASN A 216 -26.77 15.98 -11.67
N ASP A 217 -26.99 16.57 -10.51
CA ASP A 217 -27.42 17.96 -10.34
C ASP A 217 -26.26 18.81 -9.82
N VAL A 218 -25.75 19.71 -10.64
CA VAL A 218 -24.59 20.55 -10.33
C VAL A 218 -24.79 21.39 -9.08
N ASP A 219 -25.99 21.94 -8.85
CA ASP A 219 -26.25 22.80 -7.69
C ASP A 219 -26.30 21.99 -6.39
N GLN A 220 -26.90 20.79 -6.42
CA GLN A 220 -26.88 19.88 -5.27
C GLN A 220 -25.48 19.38 -4.96
N ILE A 221 -24.66 19.06 -5.97
CA ILE A 221 -23.25 18.67 -5.77
C ILE A 221 -22.47 19.82 -5.12
N ARG A 222 -22.62 21.04 -5.62
CA ARG A 222 -21.97 22.24 -5.06
C ARG A 222 -22.33 22.46 -3.60
N GLU A 223 -23.61 22.39 -3.28
CA GLU A 223 -24.09 22.59 -1.92
C GLU A 223 -23.56 21.50 -0.98
N ALA A 224 -23.59 20.25 -1.41
CA ALA A 224 -23.11 19.13 -0.63
C ALA A 224 -21.60 19.23 -0.34
N ILE A 225 -20.78 19.60 -1.33
CA ILE A 225 -19.33 19.80 -1.10
C ILE A 225 -19.09 20.98 -0.14
N LYS A 226 -19.81 22.10 -0.29
CA LYS A 226 -19.69 23.25 0.63
C LYS A 226 -20.08 22.89 2.05
N ASN A 227 -21.14 22.11 2.24
CA ASN A 227 -21.57 21.66 3.55
C ASN A 227 -20.55 20.71 4.17
N ALA A 228 -19.99 19.80 3.35
CA ALA A 228 -18.90 18.91 3.80
C ALA A 228 -17.63 19.69 4.19
N GLN A 229 -17.27 20.75 3.45
CA GLN A 229 -16.13 21.62 3.80
C GLN A 229 -16.34 22.45 5.08
N LYS A 230 -17.59 22.65 5.51
CA LYS A 230 -17.94 23.34 6.78
C LYS A 230 -18.00 22.39 7.96
N GLU A 231 -18.10 21.10 7.72
CA GLU A 231 -18.07 20.09 8.78
C GLU A 231 -16.65 20.01 9.37
N THR A 232 -16.52 20.14 10.68
CA THR A 232 -15.22 20.25 11.37
C THR A 232 -14.97 19.16 12.41
N GLU A 233 -15.90 18.19 12.53
CA GLU A 233 -15.82 17.15 13.56
C GLU A 233 -15.89 15.74 12.99
N ARG A 234 -16.41 15.57 11.76
CA ARG A 234 -16.75 14.28 11.19
C ARG A 234 -16.30 14.17 9.74
N PRO A 235 -15.93 12.98 9.26
CA PRO A 235 -15.81 12.75 7.82
C PRO A 235 -17.18 12.90 7.14
N SER A 236 -17.18 13.32 5.89
CA SER A 236 -18.41 13.57 5.13
C SER A 236 -18.59 12.52 4.03
N LEU A 237 -19.81 11.93 3.97
CA LEU A 237 -20.27 11.09 2.88
C LEU A 237 -21.37 11.79 2.09
N ILE A 238 -21.13 11.99 0.80
CA ILE A 238 -22.13 12.51 -0.15
C ILE A 238 -22.61 11.31 -0.98
N ILE A 239 -23.83 10.86 -0.74
CA ILE A 239 -24.48 9.80 -1.53
C ILE A 239 -25.16 10.46 -2.73
N GLY A 240 -24.54 10.35 -3.89
CA GLY A 240 -25.08 10.86 -5.15
C GLY A 240 -25.82 9.77 -5.91
N HIS A 241 -27.14 9.87 -6.00
CA HIS A 241 -27.91 9.02 -6.90
C HIS A 241 -27.60 9.42 -8.34
N CYS A 242 -26.74 8.64 -9.00
CA CYS A 242 -26.29 8.88 -10.38
C CYS A 242 -27.00 7.97 -11.37
N VAL A 243 -27.03 8.42 -12.62
CA VAL A 243 -27.59 7.64 -13.74
C VAL A 243 -26.46 6.89 -14.43
N MET A 244 -26.41 5.55 -14.27
CA MET A 244 -25.46 4.70 -15.01
C MET A 244 -25.62 4.93 -16.52
N GLY A 245 -24.52 5.27 -17.21
CA GLY A 245 -24.54 5.54 -18.64
C GLY A 245 -25.37 6.78 -19.02
N LYS A 246 -25.37 7.83 -18.19
CA LYS A 246 -26.13 9.07 -18.45
C LYS A 246 -25.88 9.62 -19.85
N GLY A 247 -26.96 9.81 -20.59
CA GLY A 247 -26.94 10.27 -21.99
C GLY A 247 -26.79 9.17 -23.03
N ALA A 248 -26.60 7.92 -22.64
CA ALA A 248 -26.48 6.80 -23.56
C ALA A 248 -27.83 6.51 -24.25
N ARG A 249 -27.78 6.22 -25.57
CA ARG A 249 -28.94 5.92 -26.42
C ARG A 249 -28.71 4.66 -27.21
N LYS A 250 -29.78 3.89 -27.45
CA LYS A 250 -29.76 2.76 -28.38
C LYS A 250 -29.90 3.26 -29.83
N ALA A 251 -29.64 2.35 -30.77
CA ALA A 251 -29.76 2.63 -32.23
C ALA A 251 -31.09 3.22 -32.64
N ASP A 252 -32.19 2.84 -31.99
CA ASP A 252 -33.54 3.33 -32.20
C ASP A 252 -33.86 4.68 -31.51
N GLY A 253 -32.87 5.28 -30.80
CA GLY A 253 -33.00 6.51 -30.04
C GLY A 253 -33.60 6.35 -28.65
N SER A 254 -34.03 5.15 -28.25
CA SER A 254 -34.50 4.90 -26.89
C SER A 254 -33.35 4.98 -25.85
N SER A 255 -33.69 5.15 -24.55
CA SER A 255 -32.68 5.20 -23.49
C SER A 255 -31.91 3.92 -23.36
N TYR A 256 -30.57 4.02 -23.20
CA TYR A 256 -29.69 2.90 -22.85
C TYR A 256 -29.13 3.09 -21.44
N GLU A 257 -29.61 4.08 -20.71
CA GLU A 257 -29.24 4.37 -19.31
C GLU A 257 -29.71 3.25 -18.35
N CYS A 258 -29.10 3.17 -17.17
CA CYS A 258 -29.44 2.22 -16.10
C CYS A 258 -29.47 0.75 -16.56
N ASN A 259 -28.55 0.38 -17.44
CA ASN A 259 -28.47 -0.95 -18.00
C ASN A 259 -27.08 -1.59 -17.70
N CYS A 260 -27.06 -2.81 -17.18
CA CYS A 260 -25.80 -3.54 -16.92
C CYS A 260 -24.92 -3.66 -18.17
N ALA A 261 -25.51 -3.72 -19.38
CA ALA A 261 -24.76 -3.77 -20.62
C ALA A 261 -23.93 -2.51 -20.92
N THR A 262 -24.28 -1.36 -20.32
CA THR A 262 -23.47 -0.14 -20.43
C THR A 262 -22.33 -0.09 -19.41
N HIS A 263 -22.33 -0.97 -18.41
CA HIS A 263 -21.35 -0.96 -17.33
C HIS A 263 -19.93 -1.26 -17.84
N GLY A 264 -19.72 -2.44 -18.46
CA GLY A 264 -18.39 -2.98 -18.73
C GLY A 264 -18.09 -3.32 -20.18
N ALA A 265 -18.82 -2.76 -21.14
CA ALA A 265 -18.63 -2.97 -22.58
C ALA A 265 -18.76 -1.68 -23.37
N PRO A 266 -18.14 -1.58 -24.57
CA PRO A 266 -18.40 -0.52 -25.51
C PRO A 266 -19.91 -0.39 -25.80
N LEU A 267 -20.40 0.81 -26.04
CA LEU A 267 -21.80 1.04 -26.41
C LEU A 267 -22.17 0.34 -27.74
N GLY A 268 -21.20 0.28 -28.65
CA GLY A 268 -21.25 -0.45 -29.91
C GLY A 268 -21.98 0.27 -31.05
N GLY A 269 -21.32 0.37 -32.19
CA GLY A 269 -21.91 0.77 -33.49
C GLY A 269 -22.91 1.91 -33.43
N ASP A 270 -24.16 1.62 -33.84
CA ASP A 270 -25.22 2.64 -33.93
C ASP A 270 -25.65 3.17 -32.55
N ASN A 271 -25.51 2.42 -31.45
CA ASN A 271 -25.78 2.96 -30.12
C ASN A 271 -24.77 4.05 -29.77
N PHE A 272 -23.49 3.85 -30.10
CA PHE A 272 -22.46 4.88 -29.92
C PHE A 272 -22.78 6.12 -30.74
N VAL A 273 -23.12 5.95 -32.02
CA VAL A 273 -23.50 7.08 -32.93
C VAL A 273 -24.69 7.88 -32.36
N GLN A 274 -25.73 7.20 -31.89
CA GLN A 274 -26.90 7.86 -31.30
C GLN A 274 -26.54 8.55 -29.97
N THR A 275 -25.70 7.95 -29.18
CA THR A 275 -25.20 8.55 -27.92
C THR A 275 -24.41 9.83 -28.20
N MET A 276 -23.48 9.82 -29.16
CA MET A 276 -22.71 11.01 -29.54
C MET A 276 -23.64 12.16 -29.99
N LYS A 277 -24.61 11.86 -30.87
CA LYS A 277 -25.61 12.84 -31.30
C LYS A 277 -26.43 13.39 -30.14
N ASN A 278 -26.87 12.53 -29.20
CA ASN A 278 -27.64 12.94 -28.03
C ASN A 278 -26.85 13.88 -27.11
N LEU A 279 -25.54 13.67 -26.98
CA LEU A 279 -24.63 14.52 -26.21
C LEU A 279 -24.11 15.73 -26.99
N GLY A 280 -24.54 15.90 -28.25
CA GLY A 280 -24.17 17.02 -29.11
C GLY A 280 -22.75 16.98 -29.62
N ALA A 281 -22.20 15.77 -29.83
CA ALA A 281 -20.91 15.54 -30.46
C ALA A 281 -21.05 15.03 -31.90
N ASP A 282 -19.98 15.21 -32.68
CA ASP A 282 -19.84 14.59 -33.99
C ASP A 282 -19.37 13.13 -33.80
N PRO A 283 -20.18 12.12 -34.20
CA PRO A 283 -19.79 10.70 -34.05
C PRO A 283 -18.52 10.32 -34.83
N GLU A 284 -18.24 11.02 -35.95
CA GLU A 284 -17.03 10.76 -36.76
C GLU A 284 -15.77 11.40 -36.16
N ASN A 285 -15.92 12.40 -35.29
CA ASN A 285 -14.83 13.07 -34.64
C ASN A 285 -15.14 13.37 -33.16
N PRO A 286 -15.30 12.32 -32.31
CA PRO A 286 -15.75 12.51 -30.92
C PRO A 286 -14.64 13.00 -29.97
N PHE A 287 -13.37 12.93 -30.36
CA PHE A 287 -12.24 13.39 -29.55
C PHE A 287 -12.06 14.92 -29.74
N GLN A 288 -12.92 15.69 -29.06
CA GLN A 288 -12.86 17.13 -29.07
C GLN A 288 -13.11 17.69 -27.66
N ILE A 289 -12.50 18.83 -27.37
CA ILE A 289 -12.84 19.65 -26.20
C ILE A 289 -13.59 20.86 -26.72
N PHE A 290 -14.82 21.09 -26.21
CA PHE A 290 -15.63 22.20 -26.63
C PHE A 290 -15.03 23.55 -26.22
N PRO A 291 -15.13 24.62 -27.04
CA PRO A 291 -14.51 25.91 -26.74
C PRO A 291 -14.90 26.48 -25.37
N GLU A 292 -16.17 26.41 -25.00
CA GLU A 292 -16.68 26.87 -23.71
C GLU A 292 -16.11 26.06 -22.52
N VAL A 293 -15.75 24.79 -22.73
CA VAL A 293 -15.11 23.93 -21.74
C VAL A 293 -13.61 24.27 -21.60
N GLN A 294 -12.95 24.55 -22.72
CA GLN A 294 -11.57 25.07 -22.72
C GLN A 294 -11.49 26.37 -21.92
N ASP A 295 -12.42 27.29 -22.17
CA ASP A 295 -12.48 28.56 -21.44
C ASP A 295 -12.76 28.40 -19.96
N LEU A 296 -13.61 27.43 -19.56
CA LEU A 296 -13.89 27.08 -18.19
C LEU A 296 -12.58 26.70 -17.46
N TYR A 297 -11.85 25.75 -18.01
CA TYR A 297 -10.63 25.25 -17.37
C TYR A 297 -9.45 26.21 -17.49
N ALA A 298 -9.39 27.05 -18.52
CA ALA A 298 -8.41 28.12 -18.61
C ALA A 298 -8.62 29.18 -17.50
N ARG A 299 -9.89 29.53 -17.20
CA ARG A 299 -10.20 30.43 -16.05
C ARG A 299 -9.85 29.75 -14.73
N ARG A 300 -10.20 28.45 -14.55
CA ARG A 300 -9.86 27.71 -13.32
C ARG A 300 -8.37 27.64 -13.09
N ALA A 301 -7.57 27.39 -14.13
CA ALA A 301 -6.12 27.37 -14.03
C ALA A 301 -5.54 28.71 -13.55
N LYS A 302 -6.08 29.84 -14.00
CA LYS A 302 -5.67 31.18 -13.52
C LYS A 302 -6.04 31.40 -12.06
N GLU A 303 -7.25 31.02 -11.64
CA GLU A 303 -7.71 31.07 -10.26
C GLU A 303 -6.80 30.21 -9.34
N LEU A 304 -6.51 28.98 -9.75
CA LEU A 304 -5.64 28.09 -9.01
C LEU A 304 -4.23 28.67 -8.85
N LYS A 305 -3.64 29.22 -9.90
CA LYS A 305 -2.33 29.89 -9.81
C LYS A 305 -2.32 31.00 -8.75
N GLN A 306 -3.39 31.77 -8.62
CA GLN A 306 -3.50 32.80 -7.60
C GLN A 306 -3.61 32.18 -6.20
N ILE A 307 -4.50 31.20 -6.00
CA ILE A 307 -4.67 30.49 -4.71
C ILE A 307 -3.34 29.85 -4.27
N VAL A 308 -2.65 29.20 -5.19
CA VAL A 308 -1.38 28.52 -4.92
C VAL A 308 -0.29 29.54 -4.58
N ALA A 309 -0.20 30.66 -5.31
CA ALA A 309 0.76 31.72 -4.99
C ALA A 309 0.52 32.32 -3.59
N GLU A 310 -0.74 32.50 -3.18
CA GLU A 310 -1.10 32.94 -1.82
C GLU A 310 -0.67 31.89 -0.77
N ARG A 311 -0.88 30.60 -1.01
CA ARG A 311 -0.44 29.51 -0.11
C ARG A 311 1.07 29.41 -0.03
N TYR A 312 1.82 29.58 -1.12
CA TYR A 312 3.28 29.66 -1.10
C TYR A 312 3.78 30.87 -0.30
N ALA A 313 3.14 32.05 -0.44
CA ALA A 313 3.48 33.22 0.34
C ALA A 313 3.22 33.01 1.85
N GLN A 314 2.09 32.39 2.20
CA GLN A 314 1.77 32.01 3.58
C GLN A 314 2.79 31.02 4.16
N LYS A 315 3.19 30.00 3.37
CA LYS A 315 4.24 29.05 3.76
C LYS A 315 5.58 29.74 3.99
N ALA A 316 5.96 30.66 3.09
CA ALA A 316 7.21 31.42 3.22
C ALA A 316 7.23 32.32 4.46
N GLU A 317 6.10 32.94 4.81
CA GLU A 317 6.00 33.73 6.03
C GLU A 317 6.02 32.85 7.29
N TRP A 318 5.28 31.73 7.28
CA TRP A 318 5.33 30.74 8.36
C TRP A 318 6.76 30.23 8.60
N ALA A 319 7.51 29.93 7.55
CA ALA A 319 8.88 29.43 7.63
C ALA A 319 9.84 30.41 8.34
N LYS A 320 9.63 31.72 8.24
CA LYS A 320 10.42 32.71 8.98
C LYS A 320 10.22 32.61 10.49
N GLY A 321 9.00 32.32 10.92
CA GLY A 321 8.66 32.15 12.34
C GLY A 321 8.95 30.72 12.88
N HIS A 322 9.14 29.73 11.98
CA HIS A 322 9.24 28.32 12.34
C HIS A 322 10.35 27.62 11.53
N PRO A 323 11.62 28.07 11.61
CA PRO A 323 12.70 27.61 10.75
C PRO A 323 12.98 26.11 10.89
N GLU A 324 12.88 25.56 12.10
CA GLU A 324 13.08 24.12 12.33
C GLU A 324 11.98 23.26 11.69
N GLN A 325 10.70 23.65 11.87
CA GLN A 325 9.59 22.95 11.24
C GLN A 325 9.61 23.09 9.71
N ALA A 326 10.04 24.23 9.18
CA ALA A 326 10.21 24.44 7.75
C ALA A 326 11.27 23.48 7.17
N LYS A 327 12.38 23.31 7.86
CA LYS A 327 13.41 22.32 7.51
C LYS A 327 12.86 20.87 7.58
N GLN A 328 12.14 20.55 8.66
CA GLN A 328 11.49 19.24 8.79
C GLN A 328 10.50 18.97 7.64
N LEU A 329 9.68 19.94 7.27
CA LEU A 329 8.74 19.80 6.14
C LEU A 329 9.48 19.43 4.85
N GLU A 330 10.58 20.13 4.53
CA GLU A 330 11.39 19.84 3.36
C GLU A 330 12.03 18.44 3.44
N GLU A 331 12.59 18.07 4.58
CA GLU A 331 13.20 16.77 4.81
C GLU A 331 12.18 15.62 4.69
N TRP A 332 10.99 15.79 5.25
CA TRP A 332 9.96 14.74 5.23
C TRP A 332 9.36 14.49 3.85
N PHE A 333 9.32 15.51 2.99
CA PHE A 333 8.81 15.37 1.63
C PHE A 333 9.89 15.14 0.57
N CYS A 334 11.18 15.14 0.94
CA CYS A 334 12.28 14.96 -0.03
C CYS A 334 12.44 13.51 -0.54
N GLY A 335 11.71 12.55 0.03
CA GLY A 335 11.80 11.13 -0.33
C GLY A 335 13.09 10.41 0.11
N LYS A 336 13.92 11.05 0.94
CA LYS A 336 15.16 10.47 1.47
C LYS A 336 14.91 9.73 2.78
N ALA A 337 15.75 8.73 3.04
CA ALA A 337 15.76 8.04 4.32
C ALA A 337 16.11 8.99 5.48
N PRO A 338 15.48 8.83 6.66
CA PRO A 338 15.82 9.63 7.83
C PRO A 338 17.23 9.30 8.33
N VAL A 339 17.88 10.29 8.93
CA VAL A 339 19.16 10.09 9.60
C VAL A 339 18.90 9.56 11.00
N ILE A 340 19.42 8.36 11.29
CA ILE A 340 19.20 7.64 12.56
C ILE A 340 20.55 7.31 13.19
N ASP A 341 20.68 7.61 14.47
CA ASP A 341 21.84 7.18 15.28
C ASP A 341 21.61 5.76 15.81
N TRP A 342 22.08 4.79 15.03
CA TRP A 342 21.95 3.36 15.35
C TRP A 342 22.76 2.91 16.57
N LEU A 343 23.74 3.72 17.04
CA LEU A 343 24.49 3.41 18.25
C LEU A 343 23.65 3.52 19.53
N LYS A 344 22.48 4.14 19.45
CA LYS A 344 21.51 4.19 20.56
C LYS A 344 20.67 2.93 20.71
N VAL A 345 20.77 1.99 19.77
CA VAL A 345 20.08 0.71 19.84
C VAL A 345 20.94 -0.27 20.63
N GLU A 346 20.60 -0.47 21.89
CA GLU A 346 21.29 -1.42 22.78
C GLU A 346 20.46 -2.70 22.86
N GLN A 347 20.91 -3.74 22.17
CA GLN A 347 20.21 -5.03 22.13
C GLN A 347 20.53 -5.89 23.37
N LYS A 348 19.51 -6.64 23.81
CA LYS A 348 19.66 -7.65 24.84
C LYS A 348 20.05 -8.98 24.19
N ALA A 349 21.19 -9.51 24.53
CA ALA A 349 21.62 -10.83 24.06
C ALA A 349 20.60 -11.93 24.42
N GLY A 350 20.38 -12.85 23.49
CA GLY A 350 19.45 -13.96 23.66
C GLY A 350 17.97 -13.55 23.64
N ALA A 351 17.62 -12.36 23.17
CA ALA A 351 16.25 -11.92 23.03
C ALA A 351 15.57 -12.54 21.80
N ALA A 352 14.24 -12.69 21.87
CA ALA A 352 13.43 -12.92 20.67
C ALA A 352 13.57 -11.74 19.71
N THR A 353 13.61 -11.98 18.39
CA THR A 353 13.79 -10.89 17.43
C THR A 353 12.63 -9.90 17.41
N ARG A 354 11.40 -10.30 17.79
CA ARG A 354 10.30 -9.34 18.05
C ARG A 354 10.61 -8.40 19.22
N GLY A 355 11.29 -8.88 20.27
CA GLY A 355 11.74 -8.06 21.40
C GLY A 355 12.87 -7.12 21.00
N ALA A 356 13.81 -7.60 20.19
CA ALA A 356 14.85 -6.77 19.58
C ALA A 356 14.25 -5.68 18.66
N SER A 357 13.21 -6.01 17.90
CA SER A 357 12.44 -5.06 17.12
C SER A 357 11.79 -3.97 17.98
N ALA A 358 11.24 -4.33 19.16
CA ALA A 358 10.69 -3.35 20.10
C ALA A 358 11.74 -2.34 20.58
N THR A 359 12.98 -2.82 20.83
CA THR A 359 14.11 -1.95 21.17
C THR A 359 14.39 -0.93 20.06
N VAL A 360 14.47 -1.40 18.82
CA VAL A 360 14.65 -0.52 17.65
C VAL A 360 13.49 0.46 17.52
N LEU A 361 12.25 -0.01 17.59
CA LEU A 361 11.04 0.82 17.49
C LEU A 361 11.00 1.93 18.54
N SER A 362 11.49 1.64 19.77
CA SER A 362 11.61 2.63 20.83
C SER A 362 12.56 3.78 20.45
N VAL A 363 13.69 3.45 19.79
CA VAL A 363 14.65 4.46 19.31
C VAL A 363 14.10 5.22 18.11
N LEU A 364 13.41 4.54 17.18
CA LEU A 364 12.79 5.17 16.02
C LEU A 364 11.71 6.17 16.43
N ALA A 365 10.90 5.87 17.44
CA ALA A 365 9.87 6.77 17.95
C ALA A 365 10.45 8.12 18.46
N GLU A 366 11.68 8.10 18.97
CA GLU A 366 12.37 9.30 19.45
C GLU A 366 13.10 10.06 18.32
N GLN A 367 13.61 9.35 17.32
CA GLN A 367 14.48 9.94 16.29
C GLN A 367 13.78 10.24 14.97
N VAL A 368 12.62 9.62 14.70
CA VAL A 368 11.89 9.76 13.44
C VAL A 368 10.49 10.33 13.69
N PRO A 369 10.39 11.65 13.93
CA PRO A 369 9.14 12.28 14.37
C PRO A 369 8.00 12.25 13.37
N ASN A 370 8.26 11.90 12.11
CA ASN A 370 7.27 11.69 11.07
C ASN A 370 6.96 10.19 10.81
N MET A 371 7.37 9.29 11.69
CA MET A 371 6.97 7.89 11.62
C MET A 371 5.62 7.69 12.32
N ILE A 372 4.74 6.89 11.70
CA ILE A 372 3.51 6.38 12.30
C ILE A 372 3.63 4.87 12.37
N CYS A 373 3.47 4.30 13.57
CA CYS A 373 3.40 2.86 13.78
C CYS A 373 1.96 2.44 14.06
N ALA A 374 1.53 1.30 13.53
CA ALA A 374 0.18 0.77 13.69
C ALA A 374 0.20 -0.68 14.16
N SER A 375 -0.87 -1.13 14.80
CA SER A 375 -1.11 -2.53 15.12
C SER A 375 -2.57 -2.92 14.96
N ALA A 376 -2.81 -4.19 14.60
CA ALA A 376 -4.14 -4.79 14.49
C ALA A 376 -4.57 -5.42 15.83
N ASP A 377 -4.60 -4.61 16.90
CA ASP A 377 -4.95 -5.03 18.29
C ASP A 377 -3.99 -6.06 18.90
N LEU A 378 -2.71 -6.07 18.47
CA LEU A 378 -1.69 -7.03 18.90
C LEU A 378 -0.42 -6.37 19.45
N SER A 379 -0.40 -5.06 19.69
CA SER A 379 0.82 -4.28 19.96
C SER A 379 1.66 -4.81 21.13
N ASN A 380 1.03 -5.34 22.17
CA ASN A 380 1.71 -5.96 23.30
C ASN A 380 2.36 -7.32 22.96
N SER A 381 1.90 -8.00 21.92
CA SER A 381 2.38 -9.30 21.47
C SER A 381 3.29 -9.21 20.25
N ASP A 382 2.90 -8.44 19.23
CA ASP A 382 3.75 -8.17 18.05
C ASP A 382 4.91 -7.21 18.38
N LYS A 383 4.90 -6.64 19.59
CA LYS A 383 5.94 -5.78 20.14
C LYS A 383 6.08 -4.41 19.49
N THR A 384 5.07 -3.98 18.72
CA THR A 384 4.96 -2.58 18.28
C THR A 384 4.72 -1.62 19.45
N ASP A 385 4.33 -2.14 20.63
CA ASP A 385 4.28 -1.39 21.89
C ASP A 385 5.60 -0.75 22.30
N GLY A 386 6.73 -1.23 21.76
CA GLY A 386 8.04 -0.57 21.91
C GLY A 386 8.02 0.86 21.37
N PHE A 387 7.33 1.09 20.25
CA PHE A 387 7.08 2.43 19.70
C PHE A 387 6.05 3.20 20.53
N LEU A 388 4.91 2.58 20.85
CA LEU A 388 3.82 3.22 21.61
C LEU A 388 4.28 3.76 22.97
N LYS A 389 5.17 3.09 23.66
CA LYS A 389 5.72 3.53 24.97
C LYS A 389 6.47 4.87 24.92
N LYS A 390 6.86 5.33 23.73
CA LYS A 390 7.59 6.60 23.50
C LYS A 390 6.70 7.68 22.89
N THR A 391 5.45 7.37 22.57
CA THR A 391 4.43 8.27 22.03
C THR A 391 3.08 7.97 22.67
N HIS A 392 1.99 8.33 22.01
CA HIS A 392 0.63 7.96 22.39
C HIS A 392 -0.23 7.67 21.16
N ASP A 393 -1.43 7.16 21.40
CA ASP A 393 -2.37 6.82 20.34
C ASP A 393 -2.86 8.07 19.59
N ILE A 394 -3.06 7.91 18.28
CA ILE A 394 -3.83 8.86 17.47
C ILE A 394 -5.31 8.62 17.80
N VAL A 395 -5.97 9.66 18.31
CA VAL A 395 -7.40 9.59 18.70
C VAL A 395 -8.17 10.79 18.15
N ARG A 396 -9.49 10.72 18.21
CA ARG A 396 -10.36 11.85 17.81
C ARG A 396 -9.95 13.13 18.53
N GLY A 397 -9.70 14.18 17.76
CA GLY A 397 -9.29 15.49 18.27
C GLY A 397 -7.81 15.61 18.67
N ASP A 398 -7.05 14.50 18.71
CA ASP A 398 -5.62 14.52 19.00
C ASP A 398 -4.84 13.65 18.00
N PHE A 399 -4.13 14.30 17.09
CA PHE A 399 -3.24 13.72 16.09
C PHE A 399 -1.76 14.02 16.39
N SER A 400 -1.45 14.49 17.60
CA SER A 400 -0.06 14.68 18.05
C SER A 400 0.63 13.38 18.43
N GLY A 401 -0.14 12.32 18.73
CA GLY A 401 0.37 10.96 18.84
C GLY A 401 0.90 10.41 17.52
N ALA A 402 1.61 9.27 17.60
CA ALA A 402 2.19 8.62 16.43
C ALA A 402 1.88 7.11 16.36
N PHE A 403 0.95 6.64 17.19
CA PHE A 403 0.52 5.23 17.17
C PHE A 403 -0.94 5.12 16.71
N PHE A 404 -1.15 4.28 15.68
CA PHE A 404 -2.46 4.06 15.08
C PHE A 404 -3.03 2.69 15.49
N GLN A 405 -4.05 2.69 16.36
CA GLN A 405 -4.81 1.50 16.74
C GLN A 405 -5.86 1.20 15.68
N ALA A 406 -5.60 0.25 14.81
CA ALA A 406 -6.52 -0.09 13.72
C ALA A 406 -7.68 -1.00 14.18
N GLY A 407 -7.51 -1.70 15.32
CA GLY A 407 -8.34 -2.82 15.72
C GLY A 407 -8.07 -4.06 14.87
N VAL A 408 -8.82 -5.12 15.05
CA VAL A 408 -8.65 -6.38 14.29
C VAL A 408 -9.14 -6.17 12.85
N ALA A 409 -8.29 -5.57 12.02
CA ALA A 409 -8.59 -5.18 10.63
C ALA A 409 -7.29 -5.02 9.82
N GLU A 410 -6.57 -6.11 9.59
CA GLU A 410 -5.23 -6.12 9.01
C GLU A 410 -5.19 -5.50 7.60
N LEU A 411 -6.16 -5.85 6.74
CA LEU A 411 -6.23 -5.29 5.38
C LEU A 411 -6.48 -3.78 5.41
N THR A 412 -7.42 -3.33 6.25
CA THR A 412 -7.73 -1.90 6.40
C THR A 412 -6.52 -1.14 6.94
N MET A 413 -5.84 -1.67 7.97
CA MET A 413 -4.62 -1.11 8.54
C MET A 413 -3.52 -0.94 7.48
N ALA A 414 -3.25 -2.00 6.72
CA ALA A 414 -2.26 -1.98 5.66
C ALA A 414 -2.60 -0.95 4.57
N CYS A 415 -3.87 -0.88 4.14
CA CYS A 415 -4.31 0.11 3.16
C CYS A 415 -4.27 1.54 3.72
N CYS A 416 -4.57 1.77 4.99
CA CYS A 416 -4.37 3.08 5.63
C CYS A 416 -2.87 3.47 5.61
N CYS A 417 -1.96 2.53 5.93
CA CYS A 417 -0.52 2.79 5.85
C CYS A 417 -0.06 3.11 4.41
N ILE A 418 -0.62 2.43 3.41
CA ILE A 418 -0.40 2.78 2.00
C ILE A 418 -0.88 4.20 1.72
N GLY A 419 -2.08 4.57 2.18
CA GLY A 419 -2.61 5.92 2.04
C GLY A 419 -1.74 6.99 2.69
N MET A 420 -1.17 6.69 3.87
CA MET A 420 -0.19 7.56 4.54
C MET A 420 1.06 7.74 3.68
N ALA A 421 1.59 6.66 3.11
CA ALA A 421 2.74 6.72 2.20
C ALA A 421 2.44 7.48 0.91
N LEU A 422 1.22 7.34 0.34
CA LEU A 422 0.75 8.08 -0.83
C LEU A 422 0.62 9.58 -0.55
N HIS A 423 0.18 9.95 0.64
CA HIS A 423 0.17 11.35 1.07
C HIS A 423 1.58 11.94 1.05
N GLY A 424 2.56 11.18 1.50
CA GLY A 424 3.93 11.64 1.68
C GLY A 424 4.13 12.38 3.01
N GLY A 425 5.38 12.67 3.32
CA GLY A 425 5.78 13.35 4.56
C GLY A 425 5.78 12.47 5.81
N VAL A 426 5.29 11.22 5.73
CA VAL A 426 5.25 10.26 6.82
C VAL A 426 5.86 8.91 6.42
N ILE A 427 6.40 8.18 7.39
CA ILE A 427 6.93 6.82 7.23
C ILE A 427 6.01 5.87 7.99
N PRO A 428 5.12 5.12 7.30
CA PRO A 428 4.21 4.20 7.95
C PRO A 428 4.83 2.83 8.20
N ALA A 429 4.55 2.27 9.38
CA ALA A 429 4.81 0.88 9.73
C ALA A 429 3.55 0.25 10.34
N CYS A 430 3.33 -1.03 10.11
CA CYS A 430 2.19 -1.73 10.71
C CYS A 430 2.52 -3.17 11.08
N GLY A 431 2.06 -3.59 12.27
CA GLY A 431 2.34 -4.87 12.88
C GLY A 431 1.14 -5.79 13.02
N THR A 432 1.42 -7.10 12.85
CA THR A 432 0.52 -8.21 13.16
C THR A 432 1.34 -9.51 13.25
N PHE A 433 0.69 -10.66 13.49
CA PHE A 433 1.35 -11.96 13.39
C PHE A 433 1.56 -12.36 11.92
N PHE A 434 2.62 -13.10 11.65
CA PHE A 434 2.99 -13.44 10.27
C PHE A 434 1.93 -14.28 9.57
N VAL A 435 1.24 -15.18 10.27
CA VAL A 435 0.13 -15.95 9.69
C VAL A 435 -0.98 -15.02 9.15
N PHE A 436 -1.26 -13.89 9.83
CA PHE A 436 -2.29 -12.93 9.44
C PHE A 436 -1.84 -11.97 8.32
N SER A 437 -0.60 -12.08 7.85
CA SER A 437 -0.18 -11.42 6.61
C SER A 437 -1.02 -11.83 5.40
N ASP A 438 -1.72 -12.97 5.48
CA ASP A 438 -2.69 -13.40 4.48
C ASP A 438 -3.81 -12.39 4.25
N TYR A 439 -4.34 -11.83 5.33
CA TYR A 439 -5.33 -10.76 5.22
C TYR A 439 -4.76 -9.51 4.54
N MET A 440 -3.45 -9.29 4.63
CA MET A 440 -2.77 -8.10 4.08
C MET A 440 -2.30 -8.27 2.63
N LYS A 441 -2.31 -9.46 2.07
CA LYS A 441 -1.72 -9.75 0.73
C LYS A 441 -2.15 -8.79 -0.38
N PRO A 442 -3.44 -8.45 -0.54
CA PRO A 442 -3.85 -7.49 -1.56
C PRO A 442 -3.19 -6.12 -1.38
N ALA A 443 -3.10 -5.64 -0.14
CA ALA A 443 -2.44 -4.38 0.19
C ALA A 443 -0.93 -4.43 -0.05
N VAL A 444 -0.26 -5.51 0.38
CA VAL A 444 1.18 -5.71 0.15
C VAL A 444 1.50 -5.65 -1.34
N ARG A 445 0.67 -6.31 -2.17
CA ARG A 445 0.79 -6.27 -3.63
C ARG A 445 0.65 -4.85 -4.18
N MET A 446 -0.30 -4.07 -3.66
CA MET A 446 -0.52 -2.68 -4.10
C MET A 446 0.62 -1.77 -3.64
N ALA A 447 1.17 -1.95 -2.43
CA ALA A 447 2.35 -1.22 -1.97
C ALA A 447 3.56 -1.48 -2.88
N ALA A 448 3.77 -2.75 -3.27
CA ALA A 448 4.84 -3.14 -4.18
C ALA A 448 4.66 -2.58 -5.60
N LEU A 449 3.44 -2.63 -6.13
CA LEU A 449 3.09 -2.10 -7.46
C LEU A 449 3.27 -0.58 -7.54
N MET A 450 2.91 0.15 -6.47
CA MET A 450 3.05 1.60 -6.38
C MET A 450 4.43 2.06 -5.86
N GLU A 451 5.33 1.13 -5.55
CA GLU A 451 6.69 1.41 -5.07
C GLU A 451 6.69 2.29 -3.80
N LEU A 452 5.95 1.86 -2.78
CA LEU A 452 5.74 2.63 -1.56
C LEU A 452 6.53 2.05 -0.37
N PRO A 453 7.22 2.89 0.43
CA PRO A 453 8.11 2.46 1.50
C PRO A 453 7.39 2.06 2.81
N VAL A 454 6.32 1.30 2.73
CA VAL A 454 5.59 0.78 3.89
C VAL A 454 6.40 -0.30 4.59
N LYS A 455 6.49 -0.26 5.93
CA LYS A 455 7.18 -1.26 6.75
C LYS A 455 6.17 -2.22 7.37
N PHE A 456 6.12 -3.45 6.87
CA PHE A 456 5.27 -4.51 7.40
C PHE A 456 6.05 -5.29 8.47
N ILE A 457 5.57 -5.26 9.71
CA ILE A 457 6.18 -5.92 10.87
C ILE A 457 5.38 -7.18 11.16
N TRP A 458 5.96 -8.35 10.90
CA TRP A 458 5.30 -9.62 11.10
C TRP A 458 6.04 -10.47 12.11
N THR A 459 5.41 -10.70 13.25
CA THR A 459 5.98 -11.52 14.33
C THR A 459 5.37 -12.92 14.37
N HIS A 460 5.87 -13.78 15.23
CA HIS A 460 5.42 -15.18 15.29
C HIS A 460 5.73 -15.90 13.97
N ASP A 461 7.00 -15.89 13.61
CA ASP A 461 7.55 -16.16 12.28
C ASP A 461 7.42 -17.61 11.79
N ALA A 462 7.18 -18.58 12.70
CA ALA A 462 7.20 -20.01 12.36
C ALA A 462 6.43 -20.87 13.37
N PHE A 463 6.50 -22.20 13.27
CA PHE A 463 5.84 -23.18 14.15
C PHE A 463 6.18 -23.02 15.63
N ARG A 464 7.30 -22.35 15.98
CA ARG A 464 7.67 -22.02 17.36
C ARG A 464 6.77 -20.98 18.03
N VAL A 465 5.67 -20.59 17.36
CA VAL A 465 4.50 -19.97 18.02
C VAL A 465 4.01 -20.88 19.15
N GLY A 466 4.02 -22.18 18.92
CA GLY A 466 3.90 -23.20 19.97
C GLY A 466 2.47 -23.52 20.33
N GLU A 467 2.04 -23.13 21.51
CA GLU A 467 0.79 -23.57 22.13
C GLU A 467 -0.46 -23.12 21.35
N ASP A 468 -0.41 -22.01 20.60
CA ASP A 468 -1.52 -21.51 19.77
C ASP A 468 -1.82 -22.43 18.58
N GLY A 469 -0.83 -23.22 18.13
CA GLY A 469 -0.99 -24.30 17.17
C GLY A 469 -1.20 -23.87 15.72
N PRO A 470 -1.70 -24.78 14.87
CA PRO A 470 -1.69 -24.65 13.41
C PRO A 470 -2.36 -23.39 12.85
N THR A 471 -3.36 -22.82 13.54
CA THR A 471 -4.05 -21.61 13.10
C THR A 471 -3.17 -20.35 13.20
N HIS A 472 -2.08 -20.41 13.97
CA HIS A 472 -1.17 -19.31 14.21
C HIS A 472 0.25 -19.58 13.69
N GLU A 473 0.54 -20.77 13.18
CA GLU A 473 1.84 -21.24 12.71
C GLU A 473 1.98 -21.06 11.20
N PRO A 474 2.75 -20.06 10.72
CA PRO A 474 2.90 -19.76 9.29
C PRO A 474 3.95 -20.70 8.64
N VAL A 475 3.52 -21.82 8.09
CA VAL A 475 4.42 -22.80 7.44
C VAL A 475 4.75 -22.39 5.99
N GLU A 476 3.74 -21.98 5.24
CA GLU A 476 3.86 -21.66 3.82
C GLU A 476 4.14 -20.15 3.56
N ARG A 477 3.99 -19.30 4.56
CA ARG A 477 4.01 -17.84 4.41
C ARG A 477 5.37 -17.30 3.96
N GLU A 478 6.47 -17.87 4.48
CA GLU A 478 7.80 -17.41 4.08
C GLU A 478 8.03 -17.70 2.59
N ALA A 479 7.68 -18.90 2.10
CA ALA A 479 7.77 -19.21 0.68
C ALA A 479 6.96 -18.25 -0.18
N GLN A 480 5.73 -17.90 0.24
CA GLN A 480 4.85 -17.00 -0.48
C GLN A 480 5.41 -15.56 -0.53
N ILE A 481 5.90 -15.03 0.58
CA ILE A 481 6.40 -13.64 0.59
C ILE A 481 7.75 -13.53 -0.13
N ARG A 482 8.59 -14.58 -0.11
CA ARG A 482 9.84 -14.63 -0.86
C ARG A 482 9.62 -14.55 -2.37
N LEU A 483 8.42 -14.87 -2.89
CA LEU A 483 8.07 -14.63 -4.29
C LEU A 483 8.03 -13.13 -4.61
N MET A 484 7.61 -12.29 -3.67
CA MET A 484 7.61 -10.83 -3.85
C MET A 484 9.02 -10.24 -3.95
N GLU A 485 10.02 -10.84 -3.27
CA GLU A 485 11.44 -10.47 -3.47
C GLU A 485 11.94 -10.79 -4.88
N LYS A 486 11.41 -11.85 -5.50
CA LYS A 486 11.85 -12.32 -6.84
C LYS A 486 11.12 -11.60 -7.96
N LEU A 487 9.93 -11.07 -7.69
CA LEU A 487 9.15 -10.29 -8.65
C LEU A 487 9.86 -8.94 -8.89
N LYS A 488 10.06 -8.58 -10.15
CA LYS A 488 10.60 -7.28 -10.51
C LYS A 488 9.48 -6.26 -10.67
N ASN A 489 9.70 -5.05 -10.18
CA ASN A 489 8.85 -3.91 -10.47
C ASN A 489 9.10 -3.39 -11.90
N HIS A 490 8.36 -2.38 -12.34
CA HIS A 490 8.49 -1.83 -13.69
C HIS A 490 9.85 -1.15 -13.94
N HIS A 491 10.60 -0.82 -12.88
CA HIS A 491 11.97 -0.28 -12.98
C HIS A 491 13.07 -1.36 -12.89
N GLY A 492 12.69 -2.66 -12.92
CA GLY A 492 13.62 -3.78 -12.90
C GLY A 492 14.25 -4.10 -11.53
N LYS A 493 13.82 -3.42 -10.46
CA LYS A 493 14.24 -3.70 -9.07
C LYS A 493 13.37 -4.81 -8.46
N ASN A 494 13.84 -5.41 -7.36
CA ASN A 494 12.99 -6.30 -6.56
C ASN A 494 11.77 -5.52 -6.05
N SER A 495 10.58 -6.08 -6.17
CA SER A 495 9.35 -5.36 -5.82
C SER A 495 9.15 -5.18 -4.31
N MET A 496 9.92 -5.91 -3.49
CA MET A 496 9.87 -5.87 -2.04
C MET A 496 11.21 -6.28 -1.44
N LEU A 497 11.59 -5.69 -0.31
CA LEU A 497 12.63 -6.20 0.57
C LEU A 497 11.99 -7.10 1.64
N VAL A 498 12.48 -8.35 1.77
CA VAL A 498 12.00 -9.28 2.82
C VAL A 498 13.19 -9.68 3.68
N VAL A 499 13.10 -9.45 4.99
CA VAL A 499 14.17 -9.76 5.94
C VAL A 499 13.65 -10.59 7.11
N ARG A 500 14.40 -11.62 7.48
CA ARG A 500 14.14 -12.50 8.63
C ARG A 500 15.45 -12.72 9.40
N PRO A 501 15.73 -11.90 10.44
CA PRO A 501 17.01 -11.89 11.13
C PRO A 501 17.20 -13.11 12.03
N ALA A 502 18.47 -13.53 12.17
CA ALA A 502 18.89 -14.69 12.96
C ALA A 502 19.00 -14.41 14.46
N ASP A 503 19.24 -13.17 14.86
CA ASP A 503 19.33 -12.75 16.26
C ASP A 503 19.01 -11.28 16.50
N ALA A 504 19.25 -10.80 17.72
CA ALA A 504 18.94 -9.43 18.11
C ALA A 504 19.78 -8.38 17.39
N GLU A 505 21.07 -8.63 17.16
CA GLU A 505 21.95 -7.68 16.46
C GLU A 505 21.64 -7.64 14.96
N GLU A 506 21.42 -8.77 14.32
CA GLU A 506 20.99 -8.82 12.93
C GLU A 506 19.63 -8.13 12.75
N THR A 507 18.75 -8.15 13.78
CA THR A 507 17.48 -7.40 13.78
C THR A 507 17.73 -5.90 13.64
N THR A 508 18.74 -5.34 14.30
CA THR A 508 19.10 -3.92 14.17
C THR A 508 19.52 -3.59 12.73
N VAL A 509 20.32 -4.44 12.10
CA VAL A 509 20.75 -4.27 10.71
C VAL A 509 19.57 -4.38 9.76
N CYS A 510 18.66 -5.34 9.97
CA CYS A 510 17.44 -5.48 9.17
C CYS A 510 16.53 -4.24 9.25
N TRP A 511 16.38 -3.65 10.43
CA TRP A 511 15.66 -2.40 10.60
C TRP A 511 16.36 -1.22 9.91
N ARG A 512 17.70 -1.16 9.98
CA ARG A 512 18.45 -0.16 9.22
C ARG A 512 18.18 -0.27 7.73
N MET A 513 18.26 -1.48 7.17
CA MET A 513 17.92 -1.73 5.77
C MET A 513 16.48 -1.30 5.43
N ALA A 514 15.54 -1.59 6.33
CA ALA A 514 14.14 -1.20 6.17
C ALA A 514 13.98 0.33 6.12
N MET A 515 14.63 1.07 7.02
CA MET A 515 14.53 2.54 7.08
C MET A 515 15.26 3.22 5.92
N GLU A 516 16.34 2.61 5.40
CA GLU A 516 17.04 3.08 4.20
C GLU A 516 16.27 2.78 2.90
N ASN A 517 15.40 1.74 2.89
CA ASN A 517 14.57 1.39 1.73
C ASN A 517 13.37 2.33 1.60
N MET A 518 13.51 3.40 0.84
CA MET A 518 12.45 4.38 0.56
C MET A 518 11.75 4.17 -0.80
N GLU A 519 12.11 3.09 -1.53
CA GLU A 519 11.61 2.85 -2.89
C GLU A 519 10.60 1.72 -3.00
N THR A 520 10.60 0.78 -2.06
CA THR A 520 9.71 -0.40 -2.09
C THR A 520 9.26 -0.77 -0.68
N PRO A 521 8.20 -1.55 -0.51
CA PRO A 521 7.80 -2.01 0.81
C PRO A 521 8.85 -2.98 1.40
N THR A 522 8.91 -3.03 2.71
CA THR A 522 9.77 -3.98 3.45
C THR A 522 8.93 -4.87 4.35
N ALA A 523 9.15 -6.18 4.28
CA ALA A 523 8.66 -7.15 5.24
C ALA A 523 9.77 -7.47 6.27
N LEU A 524 9.45 -7.28 7.53
CA LEU A 524 10.30 -7.57 8.69
C LEU A 524 9.66 -8.74 9.45
N ILE A 525 10.31 -9.91 9.43
CA ILE A 525 9.74 -11.16 9.97
C ILE A 525 10.52 -11.55 11.24
N PHE A 526 9.83 -11.65 12.38
CA PHE A 526 10.45 -11.78 13.69
C PHE A 526 9.93 -12.97 14.50
N SER A 527 10.82 -13.61 15.23
CA SER A 527 10.51 -14.75 16.10
C SER A 527 9.68 -14.37 17.33
N ARG A 528 8.86 -15.32 17.81
CA ARG A 528 8.23 -15.26 19.13
C ARG A 528 9.16 -15.70 20.25
N GLN A 529 9.89 -16.78 20.04
CA GLN A 529 10.80 -17.38 21.00
C GLN A 529 12.14 -16.64 21.04
N ASN A 530 12.83 -16.77 22.15
CA ASN A 530 14.21 -16.31 22.30
C ASN A 530 15.16 -17.09 21.38
N ILE A 531 16.20 -16.43 20.91
CA ILE A 531 17.21 -16.99 20.00
C ILE A 531 18.59 -16.68 20.58
N ASP A 532 19.48 -17.67 20.54
CA ASP A 532 20.88 -17.47 20.91
C ASP A 532 21.57 -16.55 19.88
N MET A 533 22.57 -15.80 20.38
CA MET A 533 23.35 -14.90 19.53
C MET A 533 24.20 -15.70 18.54
N LEU A 534 24.41 -15.12 17.36
CA LEU A 534 25.42 -15.62 16.43
C LEU A 534 26.82 -15.62 17.06
N PRO A 535 27.77 -16.41 16.53
CA PRO A 535 29.10 -16.51 17.10
C PRO A 535 29.80 -15.17 17.35
N ALA A 536 30.54 -15.06 18.44
CA ALA A 536 31.24 -13.84 18.80
C ALA A 536 32.24 -13.41 17.72
N GLY A 537 32.28 -12.11 17.44
CA GLY A 537 33.09 -11.52 16.37
C GLY A 537 32.44 -11.53 14.97
N ASN A 538 31.18 -11.93 14.86
CA ASN A 538 30.44 -11.86 13.63
C ASN A 538 30.31 -10.39 13.12
N ASP A 539 30.53 -10.19 11.82
CA ASP A 539 30.33 -8.89 11.16
C ASP A 539 28.90 -8.77 10.65
N TYR A 540 28.00 -8.31 11.50
CA TYR A 540 26.59 -8.12 11.17
C TYR A 540 26.35 -7.14 10.00
N SER A 541 27.32 -6.27 9.64
CA SER A 541 27.19 -5.38 8.52
C SER A 541 27.02 -6.12 7.19
N GLN A 542 27.51 -7.36 7.12
CA GLN A 542 27.39 -8.22 5.94
C GLN A 542 25.95 -8.67 5.66
N ALA A 543 25.05 -8.64 6.67
CA ALA A 543 23.63 -8.93 6.47
C ALA A 543 22.98 -8.02 5.40
N THR A 544 23.52 -6.82 5.19
CA THR A 544 23.10 -5.89 4.12
C THR A 544 23.28 -6.46 2.71
N LYS A 545 24.01 -7.55 2.55
CA LYS A 545 24.18 -8.27 1.28
C LYS A 545 23.16 -9.40 1.07
N GLY A 546 22.31 -9.66 2.08
CA GLY A 546 21.22 -10.63 2.01
C GLY A 546 21.58 -12.07 2.39
N ALA A 547 22.85 -12.46 2.29
CA ALA A 547 23.40 -13.69 2.87
C ALA A 547 24.90 -13.48 3.12
N TYR A 548 25.41 -14.09 4.20
CA TYR A 548 26.82 -13.98 4.57
C TYR A 548 27.27 -15.11 5.49
N VAL A 549 28.57 -15.35 5.55
CA VAL A 549 29.17 -16.39 6.41
C VAL A 549 29.20 -15.92 7.87
N VAL A 550 28.59 -16.68 8.76
CA VAL A 550 28.55 -16.39 10.21
C VAL A 550 29.48 -17.26 11.03
N ALA A 551 29.88 -18.42 10.51
CA ALA A 551 30.85 -19.32 11.16
C ALA A 551 31.53 -20.22 10.15
N GLY A 552 32.76 -20.68 10.48
CA GLY A 552 33.52 -21.64 9.69
C GLY A 552 34.69 -21.06 8.93
N SER A 553 35.39 -21.91 8.18
CA SER A 553 36.58 -21.55 7.42
C SER A 553 36.23 -20.88 6.10
N ASP A 554 37.04 -19.92 5.69
CA ASP A 554 36.87 -19.24 4.41
C ASP A 554 37.29 -20.08 3.20
N GLU A 555 38.24 -21.03 3.37
CA GLU A 555 38.87 -21.71 2.23
C GLU A 555 38.75 -23.23 2.21
N ASP A 556 38.63 -23.90 3.38
CA ASP A 556 38.62 -25.36 3.44
C ASP A 556 37.46 -25.89 4.30
N PHE A 557 36.36 -26.25 3.65
CA PHE A 557 35.17 -26.81 4.26
C PHE A 557 34.55 -27.91 3.39
N ASP A 558 33.92 -28.89 4.06
CA ASP A 558 33.28 -30.04 3.42
C ASP A 558 31.85 -29.76 3.01
N VAL A 559 31.15 -28.97 3.81
CA VAL A 559 29.72 -28.69 3.63
C VAL A 559 29.35 -27.25 4.04
N ILE A 560 28.33 -26.71 3.42
CA ILE A 560 27.71 -25.44 3.78
C ILE A 560 26.35 -25.70 4.43
N LEU A 561 26.10 -25.12 5.59
CA LEU A 561 24.79 -25.09 6.24
C LEU A 561 24.21 -23.69 6.08
N LEU A 562 22.95 -23.56 5.66
CA LEU A 562 22.31 -22.26 5.46
C LEU A 562 20.88 -22.23 6.00
N ALA A 563 20.52 -21.10 6.59
CA ALA A 563 19.18 -20.85 7.11
C ALA A 563 18.87 -19.35 7.18
N SER A 564 17.62 -19.02 7.39
CA SER A 564 17.10 -17.70 7.71
C SER A 564 16.49 -17.71 9.11
N GLY A 565 16.59 -16.61 9.84
CA GLY A 565 15.95 -16.49 11.15
C GLY A 565 16.50 -17.45 12.22
N SER A 566 15.65 -17.91 13.12
CA SER A 566 16.01 -18.73 14.28
C SER A 566 16.66 -20.06 13.93
N GLU A 567 16.52 -20.57 12.73
CA GLU A 567 17.11 -21.83 12.29
C GLU A 567 18.63 -21.77 12.19
N VAL A 568 19.22 -20.57 12.07
CA VAL A 568 20.69 -20.40 12.09
C VAL A 568 21.29 -20.89 13.41
N SER A 569 20.66 -20.55 14.54
CA SER A 569 21.05 -21.04 15.86
C SER A 569 20.96 -22.58 15.96
N THR A 570 19.93 -23.19 15.34
CA THR A 570 19.82 -24.66 15.29
C THR A 570 20.94 -25.30 14.45
N LEU A 571 21.35 -24.63 13.34
CA LEU A 571 22.49 -25.08 12.53
C LEU A 571 23.81 -25.03 13.33
N GLU A 572 24.05 -24.00 14.13
CA GLU A 572 25.23 -23.88 14.95
C GLU A 572 25.33 -25.05 15.96
N ALA A 573 24.21 -25.41 16.62
CA ALA A 573 24.17 -26.58 17.51
C ALA A 573 24.53 -27.90 16.79
N GLY A 574 24.12 -28.05 15.54
CA GLY A 574 24.51 -29.19 14.70
C GLY A 574 25.97 -29.12 14.24
N THR A 575 26.47 -27.93 13.97
CA THR A 575 27.86 -27.68 13.57
C THR A 575 28.86 -28.12 14.66
N GLU A 576 28.55 -27.91 15.92
CA GLU A 576 29.39 -28.38 17.03
C GLU A 576 29.56 -29.91 17.01
N LEU A 577 28.50 -30.66 16.68
CA LEU A 577 28.56 -32.12 16.57
C LEU A 577 29.38 -32.58 15.36
N LEU A 578 29.17 -31.91 14.21
CA LEU A 578 29.93 -32.22 12.99
C LEU A 578 31.43 -31.95 13.15
N ARG A 579 31.80 -30.87 13.81
CA ARG A 579 33.20 -30.53 14.08
C ARG A 579 33.90 -31.57 14.99
N LYS A 580 33.18 -32.17 15.96
CA LYS A 580 33.71 -33.26 16.79
C LYS A 580 34.06 -34.50 15.96
N ASP A 581 33.37 -34.73 14.85
CA ASP A 581 33.66 -35.80 13.88
C ASP A 581 34.68 -35.39 12.81
N GLY A 582 35.32 -34.21 12.96
CA GLY A 582 36.33 -33.71 12.02
C GLY A 582 35.76 -33.14 10.70
N ILE A 583 34.45 -32.96 10.58
CA ILE A 583 33.82 -32.37 9.42
C ILE A 583 33.92 -30.84 9.50
N LYS A 584 34.48 -30.23 8.46
CA LYS A 584 34.65 -28.79 8.37
C LYS A 584 33.39 -28.17 7.80
N VAL A 585 32.79 -27.25 8.53
CA VAL A 585 31.49 -26.67 8.23
C VAL A 585 31.58 -25.17 8.07
N ARG A 586 30.98 -24.65 6.99
CA ARG A 586 30.66 -23.23 6.83
C ARG A 586 29.17 -23.03 7.16
N VAL A 587 28.84 -22.03 8.00
CA VAL A 587 27.47 -21.65 8.32
C VAL A 587 27.16 -20.29 7.70
N VAL A 588 26.00 -20.18 7.06
CA VAL A 588 25.54 -18.98 6.33
C VAL A 588 24.19 -18.53 6.87
N SER A 589 24.09 -17.28 7.34
CA SER A 589 22.81 -16.61 7.56
C SER A 589 22.29 -16.01 6.25
N VAL A 590 21.00 -16.22 5.97
CA VAL A 590 20.30 -15.73 4.76
C VAL A 590 19.13 -14.86 5.19
N PRO A 591 19.35 -13.67 5.76
CA PRO A 591 18.23 -12.79 6.14
C PRO A 591 17.36 -12.37 4.96
N SER A 592 17.91 -12.25 3.73
CA SER A 592 17.15 -11.85 2.53
C SER A 592 17.65 -12.56 1.27
N GLU A 593 16.92 -13.59 0.82
CA GLU A 593 17.28 -14.35 -0.39
C GLU A 593 17.29 -13.46 -1.64
N GLY A 594 16.27 -12.62 -1.83
CA GLY A 594 16.15 -11.79 -3.02
C GLY A 594 17.26 -10.76 -3.13
N LEU A 595 17.68 -10.19 -2.01
CA LEU A 595 18.81 -9.27 -1.96
C LEU A 595 20.13 -9.99 -2.26
N PHE A 596 20.34 -11.18 -1.71
CA PHE A 596 21.52 -12.00 -2.00
C PHE A 596 21.62 -12.35 -3.48
N ARG A 597 20.50 -12.75 -4.11
CA ARG A 597 20.44 -13.05 -5.55
C ARG A 597 20.71 -11.83 -6.44
N SER A 598 20.55 -10.63 -5.91
CA SER A 598 20.83 -9.37 -6.61
C SER A 598 22.31 -8.95 -6.47
N GLN A 599 23.11 -9.64 -5.65
CA GLN A 599 24.54 -9.38 -5.53
C GLN A 599 25.31 -9.81 -6.78
N PRO A 600 26.51 -9.26 -7.03
CA PRO A 600 27.42 -9.76 -8.06
C PRO A 600 27.68 -11.26 -7.92
N LYS A 601 27.86 -11.95 -9.04
CA LYS A 601 28.08 -13.41 -9.03
C LYS A 601 29.29 -13.82 -8.21
N GLU A 602 30.34 -13.03 -8.23
CA GLU A 602 31.58 -13.24 -7.47
C GLU A 602 31.27 -13.28 -5.96
N TYR A 603 30.37 -12.40 -5.48
CA TYR A 603 29.96 -12.43 -4.08
C TYR A 603 29.10 -13.65 -3.78
N GLN A 604 28.12 -13.96 -4.65
CA GLN A 604 27.30 -15.15 -4.46
C GLN A 604 28.16 -16.42 -4.39
N GLU A 605 29.14 -16.58 -5.26
CA GLU A 605 30.09 -17.70 -5.26
C GLU A 605 31.03 -17.71 -4.04
N SER A 606 31.42 -16.54 -3.54
CA SER A 606 32.23 -16.48 -2.32
C SER A 606 31.50 -16.99 -1.08
N VAL A 607 30.16 -16.79 -1.02
CA VAL A 607 29.31 -17.24 0.10
C VAL A 607 28.83 -18.68 -0.10
N LEU A 608 28.28 -18.99 -1.28
CA LEU A 608 27.68 -20.29 -1.65
C LEU A 608 28.34 -20.87 -2.91
N PRO A 609 29.62 -21.24 -2.88
CA PRO A 609 30.35 -21.72 -4.05
C PRO A 609 29.70 -22.94 -4.69
N ALA A 610 29.78 -23.00 -6.01
CA ALA A 610 29.38 -24.18 -6.78
C ALA A 610 30.25 -25.40 -6.42
N GLY A 611 29.70 -26.60 -6.59
CA GLY A 611 30.42 -27.85 -6.33
C GLY A 611 30.57 -28.25 -4.86
N LYS A 612 30.14 -27.42 -3.92
CA LYS A 612 30.06 -27.79 -2.49
C LYS A 612 28.66 -28.26 -2.12
N LYS A 613 28.56 -29.35 -1.36
CA LYS A 613 27.26 -29.82 -0.83
C LYS A 613 26.69 -28.79 0.14
N LYS A 614 25.37 -28.59 0.09
CA LYS A 614 24.65 -27.58 0.86
C LYS A 614 23.48 -28.21 1.60
N PHE A 615 23.36 -27.93 2.88
CA PHE A 615 22.21 -28.31 3.68
C PHE A 615 21.46 -27.06 4.13
N GLY A 616 20.17 -26.99 3.78
CA GLY A 616 19.25 -25.91 4.20
C GLY A 616 18.39 -26.34 5.36
N LEU A 617 18.13 -25.44 6.32
CA LEU A 617 17.16 -25.62 7.39
C LEU A 617 16.15 -24.48 7.37
N THR A 618 14.86 -24.78 7.26
CA THR A 618 13.79 -23.80 7.33
C THR A 618 12.64 -24.29 8.19
N ALA A 619 12.06 -23.44 9.00
CA ALA A 619 10.84 -23.73 9.75
C ALA A 619 9.56 -23.69 8.91
N GLY A 620 9.67 -23.35 7.64
CA GLY A 620 8.63 -23.38 6.63
C GLY A 620 8.80 -24.54 5.64
N LEU A 621 8.18 -24.40 4.47
CA LEU A 621 8.28 -25.39 3.39
C LEU A 621 9.72 -25.44 2.83
N PRO A 622 10.25 -26.66 2.49
CA PRO A 622 11.59 -26.83 1.90
C PRO A 622 11.86 -25.95 0.68
N VAL A 623 10.84 -25.69 -0.15
CA VAL A 623 10.93 -24.86 -1.35
C VAL A 623 11.51 -23.46 -1.06
N THR A 624 11.43 -22.98 0.18
CA THR A 624 11.98 -21.68 0.60
C THR A 624 13.49 -21.60 0.34
N LEU A 625 14.24 -22.70 0.52
CA LEU A 625 15.70 -22.75 0.39
C LEU A 625 16.21 -23.62 -0.77
N GLU A 626 15.36 -24.44 -1.40
CA GLU A 626 15.76 -25.35 -2.49
C GLU A 626 16.56 -24.65 -3.59
N GLY A 627 16.16 -23.43 -3.95
CA GLY A 627 16.85 -22.64 -4.96
C GLY A 627 18.26 -22.16 -4.57
N LEU A 628 18.64 -22.22 -3.28
CA LEU A 628 19.97 -21.86 -2.79
C LEU A 628 20.85 -23.10 -2.59
N VAL A 629 20.28 -24.22 -2.18
CA VAL A 629 21.05 -25.46 -1.97
C VAL A 629 21.38 -26.17 -3.29
N GLY A 630 20.52 -26.04 -4.30
CA GLY A 630 20.68 -26.68 -5.61
C GLY A 630 20.34 -28.17 -5.60
N ALA A 631 20.54 -28.85 -6.75
CA ALA A 631 20.13 -30.24 -6.96
C ALA A 631 20.91 -31.25 -6.12
N ASP A 632 22.17 -30.95 -5.78
CA ASP A 632 23.06 -31.81 -4.98
C ASP A 632 22.96 -31.51 -3.46
N GLY A 633 22.06 -30.63 -3.06
CA GLY A 633 21.82 -30.25 -1.69
C GLY A 633 20.58 -30.92 -1.08
N CYS A 634 20.35 -30.68 0.19
CA CYS A 634 19.18 -31.16 0.93
C CYS A 634 18.60 -30.02 1.78
N VAL A 635 17.28 -29.94 1.87
CA VAL A 635 16.59 -29.01 2.77
C VAL A 635 15.73 -29.78 3.76
N TRP A 636 15.95 -29.54 5.05
CA TRP A 636 15.00 -29.95 6.08
C TRP A 636 14.01 -28.81 6.31
N GLY A 637 12.75 -29.09 6.18
CA GLY A 637 11.66 -28.12 6.35
C GLY A 637 10.37 -28.82 6.77
N LEU A 638 9.39 -28.06 7.25
CA LEU A 638 8.09 -28.57 7.63
C LEU A 638 7.23 -28.76 6.39
N GLN A 639 6.69 -29.97 6.19
CA GLN A 639 5.88 -30.36 5.02
C GLN A 639 4.39 -30.51 5.33
N SER A 640 3.97 -30.20 6.55
CA SER A 640 2.59 -30.23 7.02
C SER A 640 2.27 -28.97 7.81
N PHE A 641 1.00 -28.71 8.08
CA PHE A 641 0.66 -27.77 9.14
C PHE A 641 1.33 -28.17 10.46
N GLY A 642 1.55 -27.18 11.32
CA GLY A 642 2.20 -27.41 12.60
C GLY A 642 1.28 -28.06 13.65
N PHE A 643 1.70 -28.01 14.94
CA PHE A 643 1.01 -28.70 16.03
C PHE A 643 1.00 -27.82 17.28
N SER A 644 -0.03 -27.94 18.12
CA SER A 644 -0.13 -27.25 19.38
C SER A 644 0.67 -27.98 20.46
N ALA A 645 1.80 -27.42 20.89
CA ALA A 645 2.59 -27.86 22.04
C ALA A 645 3.61 -26.76 22.43
N PRO A 646 4.24 -26.82 23.61
CA PRO A 646 5.39 -25.98 23.92
C PRO A 646 6.47 -26.09 22.82
N TYR A 647 7.01 -24.96 22.37
CA TYR A 647 7.89 -24.93 21.17
C TYR A 647 9.08 -25.88 21.25
N LYS A 648 9.65 -26.10 22.45
CA LYS A 648 10.75 -27.07 22.65
C LYS A 648 10.34 -28.51 22.36
N VAL A 649 9.09 -28.87 22.69
CA VAL A 649 8.51 -30.18 22.33
C VAL A 649 8.35 -30.28 20.82
N LEU A 650 7.91 -29.20 20.17
CA LEU A 650 7.81 -29.14 18.73
C LEU A 650 9.18 -29.28 18.04
N ASP A 651 10.21 -28.60 18.56
CA ASP A 651 11.59 -28.73 18.07
C ASP A 651 12.03 -30.19 18.06
N GLU A 652 11.82 -30.92 19.18
CA GLU A 652 12.16 -32.33 19.29
C GLU A 652 11.34 -33.21 18.33
N LYS A 653 10.03 -33.04 18.33
CA LYS A 653 9.12 -33.89 17.54
C LYS A 653 9.23 -33.65 16.03
N LEU A 654 9.52 -32.44 15.59
CA LEU A 654 9.64 -32.05 14.19
C LEU A 654 11.10 -32.09 13.69
N GLY A 655 12.06 -32.42 14.58
CA GLY A 655 13.46 -32.60 14.21
C GLY A 655 14.25 -31.31 14.03
N TYR A 656 13.85 -30.22 14.67
CA TYR A 656 14.62 -28.95 14.66
C TYR A 656 15.63 -28.93 15.81
N THR A 657 16.52 -29.90 15.80
CA THR A 657 17.56 -30.10 16.81
C THR A 657 18.94 -30.21 16.18
N GLY A 658 19.99 -29.82 16.91
CA GLY A 658 21.35 -29.99 16.44
C GLY A 658 21.69 -31.46 16.10
N GLN A 659 21.11 -32.44 16.82
CA GLN A 659 21.29 -33.85 16.54
C GLN A 659 20.72 -34.24 15.16
N ASN A 660 19.51 -33.79 14.81
CA ASN A 660 18.96 -34.09 13.49
C ASN A 660 19.76 -33.39 12.38
N VAL A 661 20.18 -32.14 12.59
CA VAL A 661 21.07 -31.45 11.63
C VAL A 661 22.33 -32.29 11.36
N TYR A 662 22.98 -32.77 12.41
CA TYR A 662 24.14 -33.65 12.30
C TYR A 662 23.83 -34.90 11.46
N GLU A 663 22.73 -35.60 11.76
CA GLU A 663 22.35 -36.83 11.06
C GLU A 663 22.05 -36.62 9.59
N GLN A 664 21.31 -35.55 9.27
CA GLN A 664 20.96 -35.23 7.87
C GLN A 664 22.19 -34.81 7.06
N VAL A 665 23.11 -34.05 7.65
CA VAL A 665 24.36 -33.67 6.99
C VAL A 665 25.27 -34.88 6.78
N LYS A 666 25.34 -35.79 7.72
CA LYS A 666 26.09 -37.08 7.56
C LYS A 666 25.51 -37.89 6.38
N LYS A 667 24.18 -37.98 6.26
CA LYS A 667 23.53 -38.65 5.12
C LYS A 667 23.83 -37.92 3.80
N LEU A 668 23.85 -36.58 3.78
CA LEU A 668 24.17 -35.80 2.61
C LEU A 668 25.62 -36.01 2.14
N LEU A 669 26.56 -36.20 3.07
CA LEU A 669 27.99 -36.39 2.75
C LEU A 669 28.36 -37.85 2.38
N ALA A 670 27.56 -38.83 2.81
CA ALA A 670 27.72 -40.23 2.44
C ALA A 670 27.38 -40.45 0.97
#